data_f1b87a2c74fb0804cabbd7d04fef2232
#
_entry.id   f1b87a2c74fb0804cabbd7d04fef2232
#
_cell.length_a   1.000
_cell.length_b   1.000
_cell.length_c   1.000
_cell.angle_alpha   90.00
_cell.angle_beta   90.00
_cell.angle_gamma   90.00
#
_symmetry.space_group_name_H-M   'P 1'
#
loop_
_entity.id
_entity.type
_entity.pdbx_description
1 polymer ?
#
loop_
_entity_poly.entity_id
_entity_poly.type
_entity_poly.pdbx_seq_one_letter_code
_entity_poly.pdbx_strand_id
1 'polypeptide(L)'
;MRSFRLGARAGLGLASVLLSSTALVGFARAADAPAAAPATLGEVVVTATKREGTVQSIPMSIQALDDKTLSQQNVTQFQDYVKLMPSVSFQTTGPNTTTVYMRGVASGLEGNHSGPLPAVGVYLDEQPITTIGGTLDVHVYDIARVEVLPGPQGTLYGASSEAGTMRIITKQPVGHFEAGYNLQGNYVENGEAGYVAEGFINIPVNDHIAVRLVGWDEHDSGYIDNILGSRTFPTSGKTFTNQGKTRNAFNPADTIGGRAAVKIDLNDNWTITPTVVAQDQRNKGVFGYEPDVGDLKVQRFQPDTAHDQWYQAALTIKGKIANYDLTYSGGYFDRKIDSNSDYADYSIHYDLAFGSGHYWLDSAGNPLNLPLQRIIGRDHFWKDSHELRLSSPATDRFRFLIGAFYERQTHWIIQDYQIDGFALGHPGWPNSIWLTDQMRVDQDDAVFGEASFDITPKLTVTGGVRAYEFDNRLHGFFGFSAQYNALTGFSSGMGVNNKNCIPGATFRDAPCVNLDKRVKGAGETYKANIEYRFDDDALAYFTYSTGYRPGGVNRNGQLPPYGVDKLYNYEIGWKSRWFEKRLTLNGAVFYQNWDQFQFSFLGLNSLTVINNGPSADIWGAEITFAAQVTPDFSFQGGFTYTDPESKKFCGADATGKIIPTCSDADAVILGGAQLPYTSKFKGDITARYNFQWMGWDSHAQATGTYQSSMQAGLRQEDIPLLGEMPGYGTIDLSLGGTKDNWSVELFAKNLTDERGQVNRYTPCTLSVCGATFPGVPRALYIVPIQPRLVGIRIGQTF
;
A
#
# COMPACT_ATOMS: atom_id res chain seq x y z
N MET A 1 24.99 -27.10 38.29
CA MET A 1 24.82 -28.20 37.32
C MET A 1 24.50 -27.56 36.00
N ARG A 2 25.32 -27.90 35.02
CA ARG A 2 25.38 -27.19 33.73
C ARG A 2 24.19 -27.52 32.83
N SER A 3 23.50 -26.51 32.31
CA SER A 3 22.52 -26.64 31.19
C SER A 3 23.20 -26.18 29.90
N PHE A 4 23.24 -27.10 28.96
CA PHE A 4 23.71 -26.84 27.58
C PHE A 4 22.67 -26.04 26.81
N ARG A 5 23.09 -24.94 26.23
CA ARG A 5 22.35 -24.25 25.15
C ARG A 5 22.88 -24.78 23.83
N LEU A 6 22.03 -25.45 23.04
CA LEU A 6 22.27 -25.66 21.61
C LEU A 6 21.70 -24.46 20.84
N GLY A 7 22.60 -23.69 20.24
CA GLY A 7 22.26 -22.71 19.22
C GLY A 7 22.07 -23.41 17.88
N ALA A 8 20.90 -23.32 17.30
CA ALA A 8 20.64 -23.83 15.96
C ALA A 8 21.13 -22.77 14.94
N ARG A 9 22.21 -23.09 14.24
CA ARG A 9 22.56 -22.47 12.97
C ARG A 9 21.78 -23.23 11.88
N ALA A 10 20.70 -22.64 11.37
CA ALA A 10 20.02 -23.08 10.16
C ALA A 10 20.42 -22.15 9.01
N GLY A 11 21.43 -22.52 8.30
CA GLY A 11 21.85 -21.88 7.06
C GLY A 11 22.43 -22.93 6.13
N LEU A 12 21.94 -22.98 4.90
CA LEU A 12 22.40 -23.82 3.80
C LEU A 12 22.15 -25.35 3.93
N GLY A 13 20.94 -25.80 3.57
CA GLY A 13 20.62 -27.21 3.49
C GLY A 13 19.48 -27.58 2.53
N LEU A 14 18.91 -26.65 1.79
CA LEU A 14 17.72 -26.95 0.93
C LEU A 14 18.02 -27.25 -0.55
N ALA A 15 19.28 -27.27 -0.93
CA ALA A 15 19.66 -27.55 -2.34
C ALA A 15 20.07 -29.01 -2.63
N SER A 16 20.05 -29.92 -1.66
CA SER A 16 20.66 -31.23 -1.81
C SER A 16 19.71 -32.44 -1.63
N VAL A 17 18.39 -32.28 -1.51
CA VAL A 17 17.47 -33.41 -1.23
C VAL A 17 16.58 -33.81 -2.44
N LEU A 18 16.67 -33.14 -3.56
CA LEU A 18 15.83 -33.45 -4.75
C LEU A 18 16.50 -34.32 -5.83
N LEU A 19 17.60 -35.00 -5.54
CA LEU A 19 18.37 -35.78 -6.54
C LEU A 19 18.72 -37.23 -6.10
N SER A 20 17.84 -37.93 -5.40
CA SER A 20 18.04 -39.38 -5.22
C SER A 20 16.74 -40.12 -4.92
N SER A 21 15.92 -40.34 -5.96
CA SER A 21 15.02 -41.50 -6.04
C SER A 21 14.64 -41.73 -7.51
N THR A 22 15.59 -42.29 -8.31
CA THR A 22 15.28 -42.93 -9.59
C THR A 22 14.68 -44.29 -9.33
N ALA A 23 13.33 -44.36 -9.29
CA ALA A 23 12.64 -45.64 -9.48
C ALA A 23 12.45 -45.87 -10.99
N LEU A 24 13.13 -46.84 -11.53
CA LEU A 24 12.94 -47.37 -12.89
C LEU A 24 11.52 -47.94 -13.02
N VAL A 25 10.62 -47.22 -13.67
CA VAL A 25 9.36 -47.75 -14.20
C VAL A 25 9.56 -47.90 -15.70
N GLY A 26 9.48 -49.15 -16.18
CA GLY A 26 9.65 -49.49 -17.58
C GLY A 26 8.55 -48.84 -18.44
N PHE A 27 8.99 -48.13 -19.44
CA PHE A 27 8.09 -47.50 -20.43
C PHE A 27 7.60 -48.56 -21.44
N ALA A 28 6.31 -48.84 -21.39
CA ALA A 28 5.63 -49.43 -22.52
C ALA A 28 5.48 -48.34 -23.61
N ARG A 29 6.05 -48.62 -24.78
CA ARG A 29 5.99 -47.75 -25.97
C ARG A 29 4.57 -47.72 -26.49
N ALA A 30 3.79 -46.69 -26.21
CA ALA A 30 2.53 -46.41 -26.87
C ALA A 30 2.80 -45.72 -28.22
N ALA A 31 2.04 -46.13 -29.24
CA ALA A 31 2.15 -45.64 -30.60
C ALA A 31 1.97 -44.14 -30.74
N ASP A 32 2.67 -43.55 -31.70
CA ASP A 32 2.68 -42.14 -32.04
C ASP A 32 1.27 -41.51 -32.13
N ALA A 33 0.86 -40.79 -31.08
CA ALA A 33 -0.15 -39.76 -31.19
C ALA A 33 0.47 -38.53 -31.88
N PRO A 34 -0.24 -37.78 -32.74
CA PRO A 34 0.31 -36.58 -33.35
C PRO A 34 0.81 -35.65 -32.25
N ALA A 35 2.06 -35.19 -32.42
CA ALA A 35 2.69 -34.25 -31.46
C ALA A 35 1.75 -33.09 -31.21
N ALA A 36 1.29 -32.95 -29.96
CA ALA A 36 0.55 -31.77 -29.53
C ALA A 36 1.39 -30.53 -29.84
N ALA A 37 0.77 -29.50 -30.41
CA ALA A 37 1.45 -28.24 -30.65
C ALA A 37 2.14 -27.80 -29.36
N PRO A 38 3.38 -27.25 -29.42
CA PRO A 38 4.11 -26.85 -28.23
C PRO A 38 3.28 -25.84 -27.43
N ALA A 39 3.03 -26.12 -26.15
CA ALA A 39 2.33 -25.22 -25.26
C ALA A 39 3.20 -23.98 -25.08
N THR A 40 2.80 -22.85 -25.66
CA THR A 40 3.47 -21.54 -25.54
C THR A 40 2.89 -20.75 -24.40
N LEU A 41 3.71 -19.90 -23.76
CA LEU A 41 3.26 -18.95 -22.75
C LEU A 41 2.39 -17.86 -23.42
N GLY A 42 1.24 -17.56 -22.84
CA GLY A 42 0.39 -16.46 -23.28
C GLY A 42 1.06 -15.10 -23.05
N GLU A 43 0.82 -14.14 -23.92
CA GLU A 43 1.30 -12.77 -23.73
C GLU A 43 0.34 -12.01 -22.84
N VAL A 44 0.86 -11.37 -21.76
CA VAL A 44 0.06 -10.53 -20.87
C VAL A 44 -0.05 -9.14 -21.48
N VAL A 45 -1.29 -8.74 -21.82
CA VAL A 45 -1.60 -7.41 -22.34
C VAL A 45 -1.60 -6.40 -21.17
N VAL A 46 -0.99 -5.25 -21.37
CA VAL A 46 -0.90 -4.16 -20.41
C VAL A 46 -1.19 -2.81 -21.05
N THR A 47 -1.56 -1.82 -20.23
CA THR A 47 -1.82 -0.45 -20.67
C THR A 47 -0.93 0.57 -19.92
N ALA A 48 0.24 0.13 -19.51
CA ALA A 48 1.20 0.85 -18.69
C ALA A 48 1.65 2.21 -19.27
N THR A 49 1.77 2.31 -20.57
CA THR A 49 2.15 3.54 -21.28
C THR A 49 0.94 4.37 -21.77
N LYS A 50 -0.23 4.18 -21.13
CA LYS A 50 -1.52 4.76 -21.59
C LYS A 50 -1.90 4.34 -23.02
N ARG A 51 -1.24 3.29 -23.53
CA ARG A 51 -1.52 2.60 -24.81
C ARG A 51 -1.51 1.11 -24.55
N GLU A 52 -2.26 0.36 -25.32
CA GLU A 52 -2.25 -1.09 -25.28
C GLU A 52 -0.93 -1.64 -25.84
N GLY A 53 -0.37 -2.61 -25.15
CA GLY A 53 0.84 -3.33 -25.53
C GLY A 53 0.95 -4.62 -24.75
N THR A 54 2.04 -5.36 -24.88
CA THR A 54 2.32 -6.55 -24.08
C THR A 54 3.49 -6.31 -23.14
N VAL A 55 3.58 -7.06 -22.04
CA VAL A 55 4.74 -7.00 -21.15
C VAL A 55 6.05 -7.14 -21.91
N GLN A 56 6.07 -7.97 -22.98
CA GLN A 56 7.25 -8.21 -23.79
C GLN A 56 7.58 -7.10 -24.81
N SER A 57 6.60 -6.30 -25.20
CA SER A 57 6.78 -5.25 -26.21
C SER A 57 7.13 -3.88 -25.65
N ILE A 58 6.89 -3.63 -24.36
CA ILE A 58 7.09 -2.31 -23.73
C ILE A 58 8.49 -2.23 -23.10
N PRO A 59 9.34 -1.24 -23.50
CA PRO A 59 10.73 -1.12 -23.05
C PRO A 59 10.86 -0.46 -21.67
N MET A 60 10.30 -1.09 -20.65
CA MET A 60 10.43 -0.71 -19.24
C MET A 60 10.16 -1.92 -18.34
N SER A 61 10.59 -1.85 -17.08
CA SER A 61 10.22 -2.85 -16.10
C SER A 61 8.71 -2.79 -15.83
N ILE A 62 8.03 -3.93 -15.94
CA ILE A 62 6.60 -4.10 -15.66
C ILE A 62 6.40 -5.48 -15.06
N GLN A 63 5.66 -5.52 -13.96
CA GLN A 63 5.12 -6.75 -13.39
C GLN A 63 3.61 -6.72 -13.59
N ALA A 64 3.03 -7.78 -14.09
CA ALA A 64 1.59 -7.87 -14.31
C ALA A 64 1.07 -9.25 -13.92
N LEU A 65 0.02 -9.28 -13.11
CA LEU A 65 -0.75 -10.47 -12.75
C LEU A 65 -2.08 -10.40 -13.49
N ASP A 66 -2.28 -11.30 -14.44
CA ASP A 66 -3.53 -11.42 -15.18
C ASP A 66 -4.63 -12.11 -14.36
N ASP A 67 -5.86 -12.11 -14.86
CA ASP A 67 -7.03 -12.71 -14.20
C ASP A 67 -6.83 -14.21 -13.91
N LYS A 68 -6.14 -14.93 -14.80
CA LYS A 68 -5.80 -16.32 -14.61
C LYS A 68 -4.83 -16.51 -13.43
N THR A 69 -3.77 -15.74 -13.37
CA THR A 69 -2.80 -15.78 -12.27
C THR A 69 -3.44 -15.38 -10.94
N LEU A 70 -4.24 -14.28 -10.92
CA LEU A 70 -4.97 -13.85 -9.73
C LEU A 70 -5.91 -14.94 -9.20
N SER A 71 -6.66 -15.60 -10.09
CA SER A 71 -7.53 -16.70 -9.71
C SER A 71 -6.76 -17.92 -9.21
N GLN A 72 -5.68 -18.32 -9.90
CA GLN A 72 -4.85 -19.48 -9.55
C GLN A 72 -4.10 -19.32 -8.21
N GLN A 73 -3.87 -18.09 -7.78
CA GLN A 73 -3.22 -17.75 -6.50
C GLN A 73 -4.23 -17.47 -5.38
N ASN A 74 -5.54 -17.61 -5.64
CA ASN A 74 -6.61 -17.28 -4.68
C ASN A 74 -6.48 -15.88 -4.11
N VAL A 75 -6.19 -14.91 -4.97
CA VAL A 75 -6.05 -13.51 -4.59
C VAL A 75 -7.42 -12.89 -4.35
N THR A 76 -7.65 -12.36 -3.14
CA THR A 76 -8.86 -11.61 -2.77
C THR A 76 -8.55 -10.19 -2.34
N GLN A 77 -7.35 -9.91 -1.82
CA GLN A 77 -6.98 -8.63 -1.22
C GLN A 77 -5.55 -8.22 -1.54
N PHE A 78 -5.17 -7.00 -1.15
CA PHE A 78 -3.86 -6.40 -1.45
C PHE A 78 -2.68 -7.29 -1.03
N GLN A 79 -2.68 -7.84 0.19
CA GLN A 79 -1.56 -8.63 0.71
C GLN A 79 -1.32 -9.91 -0.09
N ASP A 80 -2.36 -10.47 -0.73
CA ASP A 80 -2.24 -11.68 -1.53
C ASP A 80 -1.43 -11.47 -2.81
N TYR A 81 -1.62 -10.34 -3.50
CA TYR A 81 -0.91 -10.11 -4.76
C TYR A 81 0.43 -9.40 -4.58
N VAL A 82 0.60 -8.58 -3.55
CA VAL A 82 1.86 -7.85 -3.34
C VAL A 82 3.03 -8.77 -2.97
N LYS A 83 2.76 -9.94 -2.40
CA LYS A 83 3.79 -10.96 -2.12
C LYS A 83 4.37 -11.58 -3.40
N LEU A 84 3.62 -11.53 -4.52
CA LEU A 84 4.01 -11.99 -5.85
C LEU A 84 4.63 -10.86 -6.70
N MET A 85 4.92 -9.71 -6.09
CA MET A 85 5.49 -8.53 -6.73
C MET A 85 6.76 -8.10 -5.98
N PRO A 86 7.93 -8.70 -6.30
CA PRO A 86 9.15 -8.49 -5.51
C PRO A 86 9.65 -7.05 -5.46
N SER A 87 9.36 -6.22 -6.47
CA SER A 87 9.73 -4.78 -6.48
C SER A 87 8.91 -3.93 -5.50
N VAL A 88 7.80 -4.48 -4.96
CA VAL A 88 6.88 -3.77 -4.05
C VAL A 88 7.14 -4.18 -2.62
N SER A 89 7.22 -3.22 -1.73
CA SER A 89 7.15 -3.41 -0.28
C SER A 89 6.05 -2.53 0.32
N PHE A 90 5.69 -2.77 1.56
CA PHE A 90 4.62 -2.01 2.21
C PHE A 90 4.77 -2.03 3.73
N GLN A 91 4.16 -1.06 4.37
CA GLN A 91 3.85 -1.08 5.80
C GLN A 91 2.35 -0.97 6.01
N THR A 92 1.83 -1.56 7.07
CA THR A 92 0.40 -1.44 7.41
C THR A 92 0.19 -1.54 8.91
N THR A 93 -0.85 -0.92 9.41
CA THR A 93 -1.37 -1.14 10.77
C THR A 93 -2.66 -1.95 10.76
N GLY A 94 -3.19 -2.26 9.59
CA GLY A 94 -4.41 -3.03 9.35
C GLY A 94 -5.01 -2.75 7.98
N PRO A 95 -6.15 -3.33 7.63
CA PRO A 95 -6.82 -3.06 6.35
C PRO A 95 -7.05 -1.57 6.12
N ASN A 96 -6.91 -1.11 4.86
CA ASN A 96 -7.04 0.29 4.42
C ASN A 96 -6.05 1.31 5.04
N THR A 97 -5.04 0.84 5.79
CA THR A 97 -3.99 1.70 6.37
C THR A 97 -2.62 1.40 5.78
N THR A 98 -2.60 0.81 4.60
CA THR A 98 -1.37 0.35 3.94
C THR A 98 -0.70 1.48 3.17
N THR A 99 0.60 1.69 3.41
CA THR A 99 1.45 2.53 2.57
C THR A 99 2.31 1.62 1.69
N VAL A 100 2.27 1.89 0.38
CA VAL A 100 2.99 1.11 -0.64
C VAL A 100 4.29 1.80 -0.99
N TYR A 101 5.36 1.02 -1.11
CA TYR A 101 6.69 1.44 -1.54
C TYR A 101 7.16 0.62 -2.73
N MET A 102 8.03 1.18 -3.55
CA MET A 102 8.64 0.48 -4.67
C MET A 102 10.14 0.72 -4.73
N ARG A 103 10.90 -0.33 -5.07
CA ARG A 103 12.37 -0.28 -5.26
C ARG A 103 13.13 0.41 -4.12
N GLY A 104 12.65 0.28 -2.89
CA GLY A 104 13.32 0.87 -1.73
C GLY A 104 13.06 2.36 -1.49
N VAL A 105 12.21 3.01 -2.29
CA VAL A 105 11.81 4.40 -2.05
C VAL A 105 10.79 4.42 -0.91
N ALA A 106 11.30 4.38 0.32
CA ALA A 106 10.50 4.25 1.54
C ALA A 106 11.01 5.23 2.61
N SER A 107 10.21 6.21 2.97
CA SER A 107 10.53 7.19 4.03
C SER A 107 10.12 6.74 5.43
N GLY A 108 9.31 5.70 5.56
CA GLY A 108 8.76 5.24 6.84
C GLY A 108 7.72 6.19 7.42
N LEU A 109 7.11 5.79 8.53
CA LEU A 109 6.14 6.51 9.37
C LEU A 109 5.32 7.62 8.66
N GLU A 110 4.44 7.22 7.77
CA GLU A 110 3.52 8.13 7.08
C GLU A 110 2.11 8.15 7.72
N GLY A 111 1.95 7.62 8.93
CA GLY A 111 0.68 7.57 9.66
C GLY A 111 0.10 8.93 10.09
N ASN A 112 0.55 10.01 9.47
CA ASN A 112 0.05 11.34 9.70
C ASN A 112 -1.08 11.66 8.72
N HIS A 113 -2.29 11.91 9.23
CA HIS A 113 -3.48 12.26 8.43
C HIS A 113 -3.29 13.49 7.52
N SER A 114 -2.29 14.34 7.76
CA SER A 114 -1.88 15.44 6.89
C SER A 114 -0.45 15.29 6.39
N GLY A 115 0.04 14.06 6.26
CA GLY A 115 1.38 13.70 5.81
C GLY A 115 1.68 14.06 4.35
N PRO A 116 2.89 13.73 3.87
CA PRO A 116 3.20 13.78 2.45
C PRO A 116 2.24 12.94 1.61
N LEU A 117 2.10 13.28 0.34
CA LEU A 117 1.45 12.37 -0.61
C LEU A 117 2.27 11.06 -0.73
N PRO A 118 1.63 9.91 -0.92
CA PRO A 118 2.35 8.66 -1.20
C PRO A 118 3.27 8.77 -2.41
N ALA A 119 4.42 8.09 -2.37
CA ALA A 119 5.38 8.05 -3.48
C ALA A 119 4.94 7.09 -4.60
N VAL A 120 3.98 6.20 -4.33
CA VAL A 120 3.42 5.24 -5.28
C VAL A 120 1.97 5.62 -5.59
N GLY A 121 1.69 5.84 -6.87
CA GLY A 121 0.34 6.12 -7.36
C GLY A 121 -0.47 4.83 -7.50
N VAL A 122 -1.70 4.82 -6.98
CA VAL A 122 -2.63 3.69 -7.15
C VAL A 122 -3.82 4.13 -7.99
N TYR A 123 -4.12 3.34 -9.02
CA TYR A 123 -5.17 3.62 -9.99
C TYR A 123 -6.16 2.46 -10.04
N LEU A 124 -7.44 2.78 -10.08
CA LEU A 124 -8.51 1.85 -10.43
C LEU A 124 -9.01 2.22 -11.84
N ASP A 125 -8.75 1.34 -12.80
CA ASP A 125 -8.86 1.63 -14.24
C ASP A 125 -8.02 2.86 -14.64
N GLU A 126 -8.64 3.93 -15.08
CA GLU A 126 -7.97 5.18 -15.50
C GLU A 126 -7.95 6.24 -14.39
N GLN A 127 -8.54 5.97 -13.21
CA GLN A 127 -8.74 6.97 -12.16
C GLN A 127 -7.75 6.82 -11.00
N PRO A 128 -7.12 7.90 -10.53
CA PRO A 128 -6.27 7.87 -9.34
C PRO A 128 -7.13 7.72 -8.07
N ILE A 129 -6.86 6.66 -7.29
CA ILE A 129 -7.50 6.39 -6.00
C ILE A 129 -6.54 6.59 -4.81
N THR A 130 -5.37 7.14 -5.05
CA THR A 130 -4.36 7.41 -4.02
C THR A 130 -4.88 8.43 -3.01
N THR A 131 -4.81 8.10 -1.71
CA THR A 131 -5.14 9.01 -0.60
C THR A 131 -4.03 9.03 0.44
N ILE A 132 -3.92 10.12 1.19
CA ILE A 132 -3.09 10.18 2.40
C ILE A 132 -3.74 9.30 3.47
N GLY A 133 -2.94 8.68 4.32
CA GLY A 133 -3.44 7.86 5.43
C GLY A 133 -3.70 6.39 5.08
N GLY A 134 -3.49 6.00 3.84
CA GLY A 134 -3.51 4.59 3.43
C GLY A 134 -4.13 4.33 2.07
N THR A 135 -3.55 3.37 1.37
CA THR A 135 -4.06 2.83 0.12
C THR A 135 -5.33 2.02 0.39
N LEU A 136 -6.32 2.14 -0.49
CA LEU A 136 -7.52 1.32 -0.45
C LEU A 136 -7.18 -0.16 -0.63
N ASP A 137 -7.80 -0.99 0.17
CA ASP A 137 -7.79 -2.44 -0.03
C ASP A 137 -8.98 -2.82 -0.92
N VAL A 138 -8.78 -2.70 -2.22
CA VAL A 138 -9.81 -3.00 -3.22
C VAL A 138 -9.95 -4.51 -3.33
N HIS A 139 -11.16 -5.04 -3.13
CA HIS A 139 -11.43 -6.47 -3.29
C HIS A 139 -11.14 -6.94 -4.71
N VAL A 140 -10.37 -8.04 -4.83
CA VAL A 140 -9.86 -8.54 -6.11
C VAL A 140 -10.80 -9.62 -6.67
N TYR A 141 -11.87 -9.19 -7.30
CA TYR A 141 -12.77 -10.07 -8.06
C TYR A 141 -13.21 -9.41 -9.36
N ASP A 142 -13.31 -10.19 -10.42
CA ASP A 142 -13.64 -9.74 -11.77
C ASP A 142 -12.68 -8.64 -12.27
N ILE A 143 -11.40 -8.78 -11.88
CA ILE A 143 -10.28 -7.94 -12.29
C ILE A 143 -9.62 -8.57 -13.53
N ALA A 144 -9.32 -7.76 -14.54
CA ALA A 144 -8.61 -8.21 -15.74
C ALA A 144 -7.13 -8.43 -15.44
N ARG A 145 -6.53 -7.56 -14.63
CA ARG A 145 -5.13 -7.66 -14.20
C ARG A 145 -4.77 -6.59 -13.18
N VAL A 146 -3.67 -6.83 -12.45
CA VAL A 146 -2.95 -5.84 -11.65
C VAL A 146 -1.60 -5.58 -12.31
N GLU A 147 -1.31 -4.33 -12.66
CA GLU A 147 -0.06 -3.88 -13.25
C GLU A 147 0.76 -3.10 -12.21
N VAL A 148 2.05 -3.38 -12.10
CA VAL A 148 3.02 -2.62 -11.30
C VAL A 148 4.12 -2.11 -12.22
N LEU A 149 4.35 -0.81 -12.17
CA LEU A 149 5.33 -0.08 -12.95
C LEU A 149 6.38 0.49 -11.98
N PRO A 150 7.44 -0.25 -11.66
CA PRO A 150 8.47 0.20 -10.74
C PRO A 150 9.32 1.31 -11.36
N GLY A 151 9.78 2.24 -10.52
CA GLY A 151 10.52 3.42 -10.94
C GLY A 151 9.62 4.59 -11.35
N PRO A 152 10.16 5.80 -11.47
CA PRO A 152 9.40 7.02 -11.69
C PRO A 152 8.51 6.98 -12.93
N GLN A 153 7.23 7.25 -12.75
CA GLN A 153 6.23 7.37 -13.81
C GLN A 153 5.66 8.80 -13.90
N GLY A 154 6.38 9.77 -13.38
CA GLY A 154 5.93 11.16 -13.25
C GLY A 154 5.47 11.80 -14.54
N THR A 155 6.01 11.45 -15.71
CA THR A 155 5.61 11.98 -17.02
C THR A 155 4.18 11.65 -17.40
N LEU A 156 3.73 10.41 -17.20
CA LEU A 156 2.39 9.98 -17.64
C LEU A 156 1.37 9.97 -16.48
N TYR A 157 1.84 9.78 -15.24
CA TYR A 157 0.97 9.54 -14.08
C TYR A 157 1.04 10.65 -13.02
N GLY A 158 2.04 11.53 -13.06
CA GLY A 158 2.10 12.74 -12.21
C GLY A 158 2.61 12.54 -10.79
N ALA A 159 2.11 13.35 -9.88
CA ALA A 159 2.66 13.64 -8.56
C ALA A 159 2.86 12.42 -7.64
N SER A 160 1.86 11.55 -7.52
CA SER A 160 1.95 10.38 -6.63
C SER A 160 2.62 9.17 -7.28
N SER A 161 3.25 9.33 -8.44
CA SER A 161 3.96 8.26 -9.16
C SER A 161 5.46 8.50 -9.18
N GLU A 162 6.01 9.01 -8.08
CA GLU A 162 7.42 9.28 -7.90
C GLU A 162 8.26 7.99 -7.92
N ALA A 163 7.87 6.99 -7.13
CA ALA A 163 8.56 5.71 -7.02
C ALA A 163 8.01 4.64 -7.95
N GLY A 164 6.81 4.85 -8.47
CA GLY A 164 6.13 3.91 -9.35
C GLY A 164 4.63 4.06 -9.34
N THR A 165 3.97 3.21 -10.10
CA THR A 165 2.51 3.19 -10.23
C THR A 165 1.99 1.76 -10.12
N MET A 166 0.89 1.58 -9.38
CA MET A 166 0.12 0.35 -9.32
C MET A 166 -1.24 0.60 -9.96
N ARG A 167 -1.68 -0.32 -10.84
CA ARG A 167 -2.95 -0.19 -11.56
C ARG A 167 -3.77 -1.45 -11.41
N ILE A 168 -4.99 -1.31 -10.96
CA ILE A 168 -5.99 -2.36 -10.89
C ILE A 168 -6.94 -2.14 -12.07
N ILE A 169 -6.94 -3.06 -13.04
CA ILE A 169 -7.75 -2.96 -14.26
C ILE A 169 -8.90 -3.94 -14.19
N THR A 170 -10.12 -3.43 -14.23
CA THR A 170 -11.34 -4.24 -14.13
C THR A 170 -11.73 -4.87 -15.47
N LYS A 171 -12.44 -5.99 -15.45
CA LYS A 171 -13.04 -6.54 -16.67
C LYS A 171 -14.15 -5.64 -17.19
N GLN A 172 -14.12 -5.35 -18.49
CA GLN A 172 -15.08 -4.47 -19.15
C GLN A 172 -16.33 -5.26 -19.60
N PRO A 173 -17.49 -4.60 -19.77
CA PRO A 173 -18.66 -5.22 -20.38
C PRO A 173 -18.38 -5.71 -21.80
N VAL A 174 -18.87 -6.90 -22.13
CA VAL A 174 -18.69 -7.59 -23.44
C VAL A 174 -20.01 -7.84 -24.13
N GLY A 175 -19.97 -8.07 -25.47
CA GLY A 175 -21.15 -8.21 -26.33
C GLY A 175 -21.85 -9.59 -26.26
N HIS A 176 -21.52 -10.45 -25.28
CA HIS A 176 -22.16 -11.74 -25.05
C HIS A 176 -22.51 -11.93 -23.56
N PHE A 177 -23.44 -12.86 -23.31
CA PHE A 177 -23.81 -13.15 -21.93
C PHE A 177 -22.71 -13.93 -21.23
N GLU A 178 -22.34 -13.49 -20.04
CA GLU A 178 -21.48 -14.18 -19.11
C GLU A 178 -22.01 -13.99 -17.68
N ALA A 179 -21.93 -15.02 -16.88
CA ALA A 179 -22.19 -14.92 -15.45
C ALA A 179 -21.31 -15.90 -14.68
N GLY A 180 -21.08 -15.63 -13.42
CA GLY A 180 -20.34 -16.56 -12.58
C GLY A 180 -20.38 -16.13 -11.12
N TYR A 181 -20.08 -17.10 -10.25
CA TYR A 181 -19.92 -16.84 -8.82
C TYR A 181 -18.82 -17.73 -8.23
N ASN A 182 -18.27 -17.30 -7.11
CA ASN A 182 -17.42 -18.08 -6.24
C ASN A 182 -17.92 -18.00 -4.80
N LEU A 183 -17.86 -19.13 -4.12
CA LEU A 183 -18.11 -19.24 -2.69
C LEU A 183 -16.88 -19.87 -2.04
N GLN A 184 -16.32 -19.21 -1.04
CA GLN A 184 -15.16 -19.67 -0.29
C GLN A 184 -15.52 -19.77 1.19
N GLY A 185 -15.15 -20.88 1.81
CA GLY A 185 -15.10 -21.02 3.27
C GLY A 185 -13.65 -21.24 3.68
N ASN A 186 -13.23 -20.56 4.75
CA ASN A 186 -11.86 -20.64 5.23
C ASN A 186 -11.78 -20.65 6.76
N TYR A 187 -10.61 -21.01 7.28
CA TYR A 187 -10.29 -20.99 8.70
C TYR A 187 -8.84 -20.49 8.88
N VAL A 188 -8.66 -19.47 9.71
CA VAL A 188 -7.34 -18.94 10.06
C VAL A 188 -6.83 -19.54 11.37
N GLU A 189 -5.56 -19.88 11.42
CA GLU A 189 -4.92 -20.43 12.63
C GLU A 189 -4.96 -19.41 13.77
N ASN A 190 -5.27 -19.88 14.99
CA ASN A 190 -5.54 -19.05 16.17
C ASN A 190 -6.75 -18.11 16.04
N GLY A 191 -7.61 -18.31 15.04
CA GLY A 191 -8.79 -17.51 14.79
C GLY A 191 -10.06 -18.31 14.63
N GLU A 192 -10.98 -17.82 13.83
CA GLU A 192 -12.30 -18.39 13.59
C GLU A 192 -12.49 -18.69 12.08
N ALA A 193 -13.69 -19.12 11.69
CA ALA A 193 -14.04 -19.32 10.29
C ALA A 193 -14.33 -17.98 9.61
N GLY A 194 -13.91 -17.89 8.35
CA GLY A 194 -14.24 -16.80 7.45
C GLY A 194 -14.90 -17.29 6.16
N TYR A 195 -15.38 -16.36 5.34
CA TYR A 195 -15.98 -16.68 4.04
C TYR A 195 -15.76 -15.55 3.02
N VAL A 196 -15.86 -15.91 1.73
CA VAL A 196 -15.98 -14.97 0.62
C VAL A 196 -17.10 -15.45 -0.28
N ALA A 197 -18.04 -14.56 -0.62
CA ALA A 197 -19.09 -14.77 -1.59
C ALA A 197 -19.01 -13.66 -2.62
N GLU A 198 -18.79 -14.03 -3.89
CA GLU A 198 -18.59 -13.07 -4.97
C GLU A 198 -19.27 -13.54 -6.24
N GLY A 199 -19.77 -12.60 -7.07
CA GLY A 199 -20.43 -12.95 -8.30
C GLY A 199 -20.48 -11.81 -9.30
N PHE A 200 -20.59 -12.15 -10.57
CA PHE A 200 -20.78 -11.19 -11.66
C PHE A 200 -21.81 -11.66 -12.66
N ILE A 201 -22.38 -10.70 -13.37
CA ILE A 201 -23.22 -10.92 -14.54
C ILE A 201 -22.91 -9.87 -15.60
N ASN A 202 -22.73 -10.31 -16.85
CA ASN A 202 -22.59 -9.47 -18.03
C ASN A 202 -23.80 -9.70 -18.94
N ILE A 203 -24.51 -8.63 -19.26
CA ILE A 203 -25.74 -8.67 -20.04
C ILE A 203 -25.54 -7.83 -21.30
N PRO A 204 -25.47 -8.43 -22.50
CA PRO A 204 -25.59 -7.71 -23.76
C PRO A 204 -27.02 -7.23 -23.94
N VAL A 205 -27.26 -5.92 -23.81
CA VAL A 205 -28.59 -5.34 -23.98
C VAL A 205 -28.99 -5.33 -25.48
N ASN A 206 -28.02 -4.99 -26.32
CA ASN A 206 -28.06 -5.04 -27.77
C ASN A 206 -26.63 -4.99 -28.35
N ASP A 207 -26.52 -4.92 -29.68
CA ASP A 207 -25.21 -4.90 -30.37
C ASP A 207 -24.31 -3.69 -29.99
N HIS A 208 -24.87 -2.67 -29.35
CA HIS A 208 -24.17 -1.43 -28.98
C HIS A 208 -24.05 -1.22 -27.46
N ILE A 209 -24.80 -1.95 -26.66
CA ILE A 209 -24.89 -1.71 -25.21
C ILE A 209 -24.71 -3.02 -24.46
N ALA A 210 -23.73 -3.05 -23.58
CA ALA A 210 -23.53 -4.14 -22.62
C ALA A 210 -23.40 -3.58 -21.19
N VAL A 211 -23.89 -4.34 -20.22
CA VAL A 211 -23.87 -4.00 -18.79
C VAL A 211 -23.14 -5.12 -18.03
N ARG A 212 -22.21 -4.76 -17.16
CA ARG A 212 -21.55 -5.71 -16.25
C ARG A 212 -21.78 -5.28 -14.81
N LEU A 213 -22.32 -6.20 -14.01
CA LEU A 213 -22.57 -6.02 -12.58
C LEU A 213 -21.72 -7.03 -11.81
N VAL A 214 -21.12 -6.58 -10.72
CA VAL A 214 -20.25 -7.38 -9.85
C VAL A 214 -20.63 -7.09 -8.40
N GLY A 215 -20.60 -8.10 -7.54
CA GLY A 215 -20.82 -7.94 -6.11
C GLY A 215 -19.97 -8.90 -5.31
N TRP A 216 -19.61 -8.51 -4.08
CA TRP A 216 -18.87 -9.33 -3.13
C TRP A 216 -19.28 -9.04 -1.69
N ASP A 217 -19.11 -10.07 -0.86
CA ASP A 217 -19.28 -10.03 0.59
C ASP A 217 -18.22 -10.96 1.20
N GLU A 218 -17.35 -10.42 2.05
CA GLU A 218 -16.19 -11.10 2.64
C GLU A 218 -16.17 -10.88 4.15
N HIS A 219 -15.95 -11.94 4.87
CA HIS A 219 -15.67 -11.94 6.30
C HIS A 219 -14.32 -12.56 6.57
N ASP A 220 -13.36 -11.74 6.95
CA ASP A 220 -12.05 -12.17 7.44
C ASP A 220 -12.13 -12.34 8.95
N SER A 221 -11.89 -13.57 9.42
CA SER A 221 -11.82 -13.85 10.85
C SER A 221 -10.61 -13.16 11.49
N GLY A 222 -10.80 -12.68 12.72
CA GLY A 222 -9.68 -12.24 13.55
C GLY A 222 -8.75 -13.40 13.93
N TYR A 223 -7.53 -13.04 14.36
CA TYR A 223 -6.51 -13.98 14.82
C TYR A 223 -5.65 -13.43 15.98
N ILE A 224 -5.94 -12.23 16.45
CA ILE A 224 -5.30 -11.61 17.63
C ILE A 224 -6.27 -11.69 18.80
N ASP A 225 -5.77 -12.10 19.96
CA ASP A 225 -6.57 -12.20 21.18
C ASP A 225 -6.38 -10.97 22.08
N ASN A 226 -7.47 -10.34 22.49
CA ASN A 226 -7.45 -9.37 23.59
C ASN A 226 -7.59 -10.09 24.91
N ILE A 227 -6.49 -10.27 25.63
CA ILE A 227 -6.45 -11.00 26.90
C ILE A 227 -6.60 -10.08 28.11
N LEU A 228 -6.92 -10.66 29.28
CA LEU A 228 -7.05 -9.91 30.51
C LEU A 228 -5.73 -9.23 30.90
N GLY A 229 -5.82 -7.94 31.16
CA GLY A 229 -4.71 -7.12 31.61
C GLY A 229 -5.13 -6.06 32.61
N SER A 230 -4.15 -5.47 33.26
CA SER A 230 -4.33 -4.35 34.18
C SER A 230 -3.22 -3.31 34.00
N ARG A 231 -3.55 -2.06 34.31
CA ARG A 231 -2.61 -0.94 34.34
C ARG A 231 -2.88 -0.08 35.57
N THR A 232 -1.83 0.53 36.08
CA THR A 232 -1.91 1.44 37.24
C THR A 232 -1.27 2.77 36.87
N PHE A 233 -2.01 3.85 37.02
CA PHE A 233 -1.47 5.20 36.87
C PHE A 233 -0.51 5.47 38.03
N PRO A 234 0.78 5.74 37.78
CA PRO A 234 1.79 5.84 38.84
C PRO A 234 1.58 7.06 39.75
N THR A 235 1.05 8.17 39.26
CA THR A 235 0.87 9.38 40.04
C THR A 235 -0.39 9.33 40.91
N SER A 236 -1.48 8.71 40.46
CA SER A 236 -2.74 8.61 41.20
C SER A 236 -2.92 7.27 41.94
N GLY A 237 -2.12 6.24 41.61
CA GLY A 237 -2.28 4.88 42.13
C GLY A 237 -3.56 4.17 41.63
N LYS A 238 -4.31 4.75 40.71
CA LYS A 238 -5.54 4.14 40.19
C LYS A 238 -5.21 2.97 39.28
N THR A 239 -5.82 1.80 39.57
CA THR A 239 -5.69 0.58 38.74
C THR A 239 -6.99 0.33 37.99
N PHE A 240 -6.88 -0.08 36.75
CA PHE A 240 -8.00 -0.50 35.90
C PHE A 240 -7.68 -1.80 35.17
N THR A 241 -8.70 -2.49 34.73
CA THR A 241 -8.59 -3.74 33.97
C THR A 241 -9.46 -3.67 32.74
N ASN A 242 -9.17 -4.51 31.74
CA ASN A 242 -10.04 -4.71 30.60
C ASN A 242 -11.03 -5.88 30.81
N GLN A 243 -11.34 -6.21 32.05
CA GLN A 243 -12.36 -7.21 32.36
C GLN A 243 -13.67 -6.92 31.65
N GLY A 244 -14.24 -7.92 30.96
CA GLY A 244 -15.47 -7.79 30.17
C GLY A 244 -15.21 -7.25 28.74
N LYS A 245 -13.96 -6.94 28.37
CA LYS A 245 -13.55 -6.55 27.00
C LYS A 245 -12.58 -7.56 26.37
N THR A 246 -12.24 -8.63 27.08
CA THR A 246 -11.44 -9.74 26.57
C THR A 246 -12.20 -10.47 25.47
N ARG A 247 -11.52 -10.82 24.39
CA ARG A 247 -12.10 -11.54 23.26
C ARG A 247 -11.01 -12.26 22.48
N ASN A 248 -11.26 -13.51 22.13
CA ASN A 248 -10.46 -14.21 21.13
C ASN A 248 -10.82 -13.70 19.74
N ALA A 249 -9.93 -13.86 18.78
CA ALA A 249 -10.11 -13.39 17.41
C ALA A 249 -10.63 -11.93 17.37
N PHE A 250 -9.95 -11.05 18.09
CA PHE A 250 -10.41 -9.68 18.39
C PHE A 250 -10.46 -8.76 17.17
N ASN A 251 -9.75 -9.12 16.08
CA ASN A 251 -9.51 -8.28 14.89
C ASN A 251 -10.16 -8.80 13.59
N PRO A 252 -11.47 -9.11 13.56
CA PRO A 252 -12.14 -9.43 12.30
C PRO A 252 -12.31 -8.20 11.42
N ALA A 253 -12.43 -8.46 10.08
CA ALA A 253 -12.78 -7.46 9.08
C ALA A 253 -13.95 -7.96 8.22
N ASP A 254 -14.95 -7.11 8.01
CA ASP A 254 -16.10 -7.36 7.15
C ASP A 254 -16.05 -6.40 5.97
N THR A 255 -16.12 -6.91 4.74
CA THR A 255 -16.05 -6.13 3.51
C THR A 255 -17.20 -6.48 2.58
N ILE A 256 -18.01 -5.48 2.21
CA ILE A 256 -19.05 -5.63 1.19
C ILE A 256 -18.90 -4.57 0.12
N GLY A 257 -19.15 -4.94 -1.14
CA GLY A 257 -19.03 -3.98 -2.22
C GLY A 257 -19.59 -4.46 -3.54
N GLY A 258 -19.45 -3.60 -4.55
CA GLY A 258 -19.92 -3.92 -5.88
C GLY A 258 -19.46 -2.93 -6.93
N ARG A 259 -19.58 -3.35 -8.18
CA ARG A 259 -19.28 -2.56 -9.37
C ARG A 259 -20.40 -2.67 -10.39
N ALA A 260 -20.71 -1.55 -11.03
CA ALA A 260 -21.56 -1.48 -12.19
C ALA A 260 -20.83 -0.73 -13.32
N ALA A 261 -20.76 -1.32 -14.50
CA ALA A 261 -20.18 -0.71 -15.69
C ALA A 261 -21.14 -0.88 -16.87
N VAL A 262 -21.27 0.17 -17.67
CA VAL A 262 -22.05 0.14 -18.91
C VAL A 262 -21.15 0.53 -20.06
N LYS A 263 -21.02 -0.32 -21.06
CA LYS A 263 -20.33 -0.01 -22.31
C LYS A 263 -21.37 0.39 -23.36
N ILE A 264 -21.17 1.53 -23.99
CA ILE A 264 -22.04 2.09 -25.04
C ILE A 264 -21.18 2.38 -26.26
N ASP A 265 -21.30 1.55 -27.28
CA ASP A 265 -20.65 1.76 -28.59
C ASP A 265 -21.61 2.65 -29.42
N LEU A 266 -21.32 3.98 -29.47
CA LEU A 266 -22.15 4.93 -30.24
C LEU A 266 -22.08 4.66 -31.73
N ASN A 267 -20.90 4.21 -32.19
CA ASN A 267 -20.59 3.74 -33.53
C ASN A 267 -19.22 3.06 -33.51
N ASP A 268 -18.70 2.64 -34.66
CA ASP A 268 -17.41 1.95 -34.80
C ASP A 268 -16.20 2.73 -34.27
N ASN A 269 -16.35 4.04 -34.06
CA ASN A 269 -15.27 4.92 -33.63
C ASN A 269 -15.40 5.47 -32.22
N TRP A 270 -16.56 5.37 -31.57
CA TRP A 270 -16.79 6.02 -30.28
C TRP A 270 -17.45 5.08 -29.28
N THR A 271 -16.79 4.91 -28.15
CA THR A 271 -17.27 4.14 -26.99
C THR A 271 -17.32 5.02 -25.75
N ILE A 272 -18.40 4.93 -24.99
CA ILE A 272 -18.60 5.60 -23.69
C ILE A 272 -18.77 4.52 -22.64
N THR A 273 -18.00 4.61 -21.55
CA THR A 273 -18.06 3.64 -20.45
C THR A 273 -18.18 4.36 -19.10
N PRO A 274 -19.40 4.63 -18.62
CA PRO A 274 -19.63 4.99 -17.23
C PRO A 274 -19.44 3.77 -16.33
N THR A 275 -18.78 3.97 -15.18
CA THR A 275 -18.50 2.93 -14.17
C THR A 275 -18.70 3.49 -12.78
N VAL A 276 -19.29 2.71 -11.88
CA VAL A 276 -19.36 3.00 -10.44
C VAL A 276 -18.84 1.80 -9.68
N VAL A 277 -17.95 2.04 -8.73
CA VAL A 277 -17.47 1.05 -7.77
C VAL A 277 -17.68 1.59 -6.37
N ALA A 278 -18.13 0.76 -5.44
CA ALA A 278 -18.30 1.13 -4.04
C ALA A 278 -17.94 -0.03 -3.12
N GLN A 279 -17.38 0.29 -1.95
CA GLN A 279 -17.03 -0.69 -0.93
C GLN A 279 -17.25 -0.09 0.47
N ASP A 280 -17.75 -0.91 1.39
CA ASP A 280 -17.88 -0.65 2.82
C ASP A 280 -17.06 -1.71 3.56
N GLN A 281 -16.10 -1.28 4.39
CA GLN A 281 -15.28 -2.18 5.19
C GLN A 281 -15.34 -1.78 6.67
N ARG A 282 -15.53 -2.77 7.53
CA ARG A 282 -15.61 -2.60 8.98
C ARG A 282 -14.63 -3.50 9.69
N ASN A 283 -13.68 -2.88 10.36
CA ASN A 283 -12.64 -3.55 11.12
C ASN A 283 -12.90 -3.39 12.62
N LYS A 284 -12.63 -4.44 13.38
CA LYS A 284 -12.60 -4.41 14.85
C LYS A 284 -11.21 -4.78 15.32
N GLY A 285 -10.86 -4.36 16.55
CA GLY A 285 -9.58 -4.68 17.14
C GLY A 285 -8.39 -4.02 16.46
N VAL A 286 -7.22 -4.54 16.73
CA VAL A 286 -5.93 -4.12 16.17
C VAL A 286 -5.27 -5.30 15.47
N PHE A 287 -4.51 -5.01 14.40
CA PHE A 287 -3.81 -6.02 13.60
C PHE A 287 -2.34 -6.20 14.00
N GLY A 288 -1.92 -5.51 15.05
CA GLY A 288 -0.62 -5.70 15.70
C GLY A 288 -0.78 -6.35 17.07
N TYR A 289 0.20 -7.16 17.46
CA TYR A 289 0.26 -7.76 18.79
C TYR A 289 1.38 -7.14 19.62
N GLU A 290 1.28 -7.27 20.96
CA GLU A 290 2.29 -6.79 21.91
C GLU A 290 3.26 -7.94 22.26
N PRO A 291 4.54 -7.90 21.84
CA PRO A 291 5.47 -9.02 22.05
C PRO A 291 5.71 -9.33 23.53
N ASP A 292 5.62 -8.34 24.42
CA ASP A 292 5.76 -8.54 25.86
C ASP A 292 4.52 -9.21 26.51
N VAL A 293 3.38 -9.21 25.83
CA VAL A 293 2.13 -9.88 26.24
C VAL A 293 2.08 -11.32 25.71
N GLY A 294 2.57 -11.54 24.49
CA GLY A 294 2.68 -12.85 23.87
C GLY A 294 2.37 -12.87 22.38
N ASP A 295 2.62 -14.00 21.72
CA ASP A 295 2.34 -14.17 20.31
C ASP A 295 0.83 -14.01 20.04
N LEU A 296 0.50 -13.15 19.06
CA LEU A 296 -0.87 -12.79 18.65
C LEU A 296 -1.77 -12.33 19.81
N LYS A 297 -1.21 -11.67 20.84
CA LYS A 297 -1.95 -11.21 22.02
C LYS A 297 -1.75 -9.72 22.28
N VAL A 298 -2.82 -9.09 22.76
CA VAL A 298 -2.85 -7.68 23.18
C VAL A 298 -3.61 -7.52 24.49
N GLN A 299 -3.43 -6.35 25.11
CA GLN A 299 -4.22 -5.92 26.28
C GLN A 299 -4.85 -4.55 25.97
N ARG A 300 -6.02 -4.55 25.35
CA ARG A 300 -6.76 -3.34 24.97
C ARG A 300 -7.86 -3.02 25.96
N PHE A 301 -7.95 -1.78 26.37
CA PHE A 301 -8.83 -1.30 27.45
C PHE A 301 -10.02 -0.48 26.95
N GLN A 302 -9.96 0.00 25.71
CA GLN A 302 -11.01 0.72 25.02
C GLN A 302 -11.36 -0.01 23.70
N PRO A 303 -12.51 0.27 23.07
CA PRO A 303 -12.81 -0.27 21.76
C PRO A 303 -11.84 0.22 20.70
N ASP A 304 -11.39 -0.70 19.84
CA ASP A 304 -10.71 -0.39 18.58
C ASP A 304 -11.66 -0.74 17.44
N THR A 305 -11.98 0.23 16.59
CA THR A 305 -12.86 0.04 15.43
C THR A 305 -12.47 0.99 14.32
N ALA A 306 -12.62 0.56 13.07
CA ALA A 306 -12.53 1.41 11.90
C ALA A 306 -13.66 1.06 10.92
N HIS A 307 -14.27 2.07 10.33
CA HIS A 307 -15.29 1.93 9.31
C HIS A 307 -14.87 2.81 8.12
N ASP A 308 -14.56 2.18 7.01
CA ASP A 308 -14.08 2.81 5.78
C ASP A 308 -15.08 2.57 4.65
N GLN A 309 -15.66 3.63 4.16
CA GLN A 309 -16.65 3.62 3.07
C GLN A 309 -16.14 4.48 1.94
N TRP A 310 -16.15 3.93 0.73
CA TRP A 310 -15.78 4.70 -0.43
C TRP A 310 -16.59 4.32 -1.67
N TYR A 311 -16.71 5.29 -2.58
CA TYR A 311 -17.16 5.02 -3.93
C TYR A 311 -16.39 5.86 -4.94
N GLN A 312 -16.30 5.34 -6.15
CA GLN A 312 -15.77 6.01 -7.33
C GLN A 312 -16.80 5.96 -8.44
N ALA A 313 -17.15 7.12 -8.98
CA ALA A 313 -17.92 7.24 -10.21
C ALA A 313 -16.99 7.77 -11.31
N ALA A 314 -16.87 7.03 -12.39
CA ALA A 314 -15.95 7.34 -13.49
C ALA A 314 -16.65 7.33 -14.85
N LEU A 315 -16.18 8.16 -15.77
CA LEU A 315 -16.60 8.19 -17.15
C LEU A 315 -15.39 8.12 -18.06
N THR A 316 -15.29 7.06 -18.85
CA THR A 316 -14.27 6.93 -19.89
C THR A 316 -14.93 7.07 -21.26
N ILE A 317 -14.40 7.97 -22.09
CA ILE A 317 -14.81 8.15 -23.48
C ILE A 317 -13.61 7.87 -24.36
N LYS A 318 -13.70 6.87 -25.22
CA LYS A 318 -12.68 6.55 -26.23
C LYS A 318 -13.25 6.82 -27.61
N GLY A 319 -12.50 7.52 -28.44
CA GLY A 319 -12.94 7.87 -29.78
C GLY A 319 -11.79 7.99 -30.76
N LYS A 320 -12.12 7.98 -32.06
CA LYS A 320 -11.19 8.23 -33.16
C LYS A 320 -11.52 9.54 -33.86
N ILE A 321 -10.51 10.38 -34.03
CA ILE A 321 -10.58 11.58 -34.86
C ILE A 321 -9.62 11.36 -36.02
N ALA A 322 -10.13 11.10 -37.21
CA ALA A 322 -9.38 10.56 -38.33
C ALA A 322 -8.70 9.25 -37.94
N ASN A 323 -7.36 9.20 -37.88
CA ASN A 323 -6.57 8.05 -37.45
C ASN A 323 -5.99 8.18 -36.04
N TYR A 324 -6.31 9.25 -35.32
CA TYR A 324 -5.84 9.49 -33.94
C TYR A 324 -6.83 8.98 -32.92
N ASP A 325 -6.33 8.42 -31.82
CA ASP A 325 -7.15 7.98 -30.70
C ASP A 325 -7.27 9.12 -29.67
N LEU A 326 -8.50 9.53 -29.37
CA LEU A 326 -8.84 10.45 -28.29
C LEU A 326 -9.37 9.68 -27.10
N THR A 327 -8.84 9.95 -25.92
CA THR A 327 -9.36 9.39 -24.67
C THR A 327 -9.63 10.53 -23.70
N TYR A 328 -10.85 10.57 -23.16
CA TYR A 328 -11.20 11.36 -21.99
C TYR A 328 -11.51 10.39 -20.84
N SER A 329 -10.96 10.69 -19.66
CA SER A 329 -11.26 9.96 -18.43
C SER A 329 -11.50 10.96 -17.31
N GLY A 330 -12.72 10.99 -16.78
CA GLY A 330 -13.08 11.84 -15.65
C GLY A 330 -13.68 11.02 -14.53
N GLY A 331 -13.48 11.41 -13.27
CA GLY A 331 -14.01 10.69 -12.14
C GLY A 331 -14.18 11.54 -10.89
N TYR A 332 -15.09 11.09 -10.06
CA TYR A 332 -15.34 11.58 -8.73
C TYR A 332 -15.14 10.43 -7.74
N PHE A 333 -14.35 10.68 -6.70
CA PHE A 333 -14.06 9.73 -5.63
C PHE A 333 -14.45 10.34 -4.28
N ASP A 334 -15.14 9.58 -3.43
CA ASP A 334 -15.51 9.95 -2.06
C ASP A 334 -15.15 8.81 -1.11
N ARG A 335 -14.41 9.11 -0.03
CA ARG A 335 -14.02 8.14 1.00
C ARG A 335 -14.21 8.73 2.39
N LYS A 336 -14.86 7.98 3.27
CA LYS A 336 -15.07 8.35 4.68
C LYS A 336 -14.51 7.26 5.57
N ILE A 337 -13.73 7.67 6.56
CA ILE A 337 -13.16 6.78 7.56
C ILE A 337 -13.57 7.30 8.95
N ASP A 338 -14.32 6.50 9.70
CA ASP A 338 -14.61 6.73 11.10
C ASP A 338 -13.83 5.71 11.94
N SER A 339 -13.04 6.17 12.91
CA SER A 339 -12.22 5.30 13.75
C SER A 339 -12.34 5.63 15.23
N ASN A 340 -12.22 4.60 16.06
CA ASN A 340 -12.06 4.73 17.49
C ASN A 340 -10.88 3.84 17.88
N SER A 341 -9.88 4.41 18.54
CA SER A 341 -8.65 3.71 18.91
C SER A 341 -8.41 3.82 20.41
N ASP A 342 -8.12 2.70 21.05
CA ASP A 342 -7.62 2.68 22.41
C ASP A 342 -6.23 3.33 22.52
N TYR A 343 -6.11 4.28 23.41
CA TYR A 343 -4.86 5.01 23.67
C TYR A 343 -4.51 5.02 25.17
N ALA A 344 -5.03 4.06 25.92
CA ALA A 344 -4.85 3.97 27.38
C ALA A 344 -3.37 3.76 27.76
N ASP A 345 -2.63 2.94 27.02
CA ASP A 345 -1.21 2.69 27.29
C ASP A 345 -0.36 3.95 27.05
N TYR A 346 -0.69 4.76 26.04
CA TYR A 346 -0.02 6.04 25.83
C TYR A 346 -0.20 6.94 27.08
N SER A 347 -1.39 6.99 27.67
CA SER A 347 -1.66 7.77 28.89
C SER A 347 -0.79 7.31 30.07
N ILE A 348 -0.59 6.00 30.23
CA ILE A 348 0.27 5.45 31.28
C ILE A 348 1.74 5.81 31.07
N HIS A 349 2.24 5.63 29.85
CA HIS A 349 3.63 6.01 29.54
C HIS A 349 3.86 7.50 29.69
N TYR A 350 2.90 8.33 29.31
CA TYR A 350 2.99 9.78 29.47
C TYR A 350 2.99 10.21 30.94
N ASP A 351 2.17 9.56 31.77
CA ASP A 351 2.15 9.79 33.23
C ASP A 351 3.47 9.34 33.90
N LEU A 352 4.05 8.22 33.45
CA LEU A 352 5.35 7.74 33.92
C LEU A 352 6.50 8.69 33.54
N ALA A 353 6.50 9.18 32.31
CA ALA A 353 7.59 10.02 31.78
C ALA A 353 7.60 11.42 32.39
N PHE A 354 6.45 11.99 32.66
CA PHE A 354 6.32 13.40 33.03
C PHE A 354 5.76 13.62 34.45
N GLY A 355 5.35 12.56 35.15
CA GLY A 355 4.87 12.65 36.54
C GLY A 355 3.65 13.56 36.72
N SER A 356 2.73 13.56 35.75
CA SER A 356 1.72 14.60 35.61
C SER A 356 0.30 14.13 35.90
N GLY A 357 0.08 13.51 37.06
CA GLY A 357 -1.25 13.06 37.53
C GLY A 357 -2.35 14.12 37.55
N HIS A 358 -2.01 15.38 37.45
CA HIS A 358 -2.95 16.49 37.31
C HIS A 358 -3.60 16.60 35.92
N TYR A 359 -3.17 15.83 34.94
CA TYR A 359 -3.84 15.74 33.65
C TYR A 359 -5.21 15.09 33.74
N TRP A 360 -5.42 14.30 34.77
CA TRP A 360 -6.57 13.41 34.89
C TRP A 360 -7.57 13.90 35.95
N LEU A 361 -7.82 15.19 36.01
CA LEU A 361 -8.71 15.81 36.99
C LEU A 361 -10.12 16.02 36.43
N ASP A 362 -11.13 15.82 37.29
CA ASP A 362 -12.49 16.23 37.04
C ASP A 362 -12.70 17.78 37.30
N SER A 363 -13.91 18.27 37.09
CA SER A 363 -14.27 19.69 37.31
C SER A 363 -14.14 20.15 38.75
N ALA A 364 -14.09 19.27 39.72
CA ALA A 364 -13.87 19.57 41.14
C ALA A 364 -12.38 19.51 41.54
N GLY A 365 -11.48 19.21 40.60
CA GLY A 365 -10.05 19.06 40.86
C GLY A 365 -9.66 17.71 41.46
N ASN A 366 -10.55 16.70 41.44
CA ASN A 366 -10.24 15.38 41.93
C ASN A 366 -9.70 14.47 40.82
N PRO A 367 -8.80 13.52 41.13
CA PRO A 367 -8.36 12.54 40.15
C PRO A 367 -9.54 11.74 39.58
N LEU A 368 -9.59 11.63 38.27
CA LEU A 368 -10.59 10.80 37.58
C LEU A 368 -10.52 9.35 38.03
N ASN A 369 -11.66 8.70 38.04
CA ASN A 369 -11.74 7.30 38.48
C ASN A 369 -11.13 6.35 37.43
N LEU A 370 -11.40 6.60 36.15
CA LEU A 370 -10.90 5.82 35.02
C LEU A 370 -10.39 6.75 33.89
N PRO A 371 -9.17 7.30 34.01
CA PRO A 371 -8.65 8.27 33.05
C PRO A 371 -8.09 7.57 31.80
N LEU A 372 -8.90 6.83 31.07
CA LEU A 372 -8.50 6.12 29.88
C LEU A 372 -8.60 7.02 28.65
N GLN A 373 -7.49 7.18 27.96
CA GLN A 373 -7.45 7.95 26.73
C GLN A 373 -7.89 7.10 25.54
N ARG A 374 -8.62 7.73 24.62
CA ARG A 374 -8.97 7.18 23.31
C ARG A 374 -8.83 8.26 22.24
N ILE A 375 -8.72 7.84 20.98
CA ILE A 375 -8.74 8.74 19.83
C ILE A 375 -9.99 8.46 19.01
N ILE A 376 -10.78 9.49 18.74
CA ILE A 376 -11.85 9.47 17.75
C ILE A 376 -11.31 10.13 16.49
N GLY A 377 -11.18 9.35 15.42
CA GLY A 377 -10.73 9.82 14.11
C GLY A 377 -11.90 9.89 13.14
N ARG A 378 -11.93 10.92 12.31
CA ARG A 378 -12.84 11.05 11.17
C ARG A 378 -12.07 11.69 10.02
N ASP A 379 -11.99 10.99 8.92
CA ASP A 379 -11.39 11.47 7.69
C ASP A 379 -12.43 11.44 6.58
N HIS A 380 -12.54 12.51 5.82
CA HIS A 380 -13.40 12.54 4.64
C HIS A 380 -12.61 13.10 3.46
N PHE A 381 -12.39 12.26 2.47
CA PHE A 381 -11.74 12.60 1.21
C PHE A 381 -12.78 12.72 0.11
N TRP A 382 -12.67 13.76 -0.72
CA TRP A 382 -13.36 13.82 -2.01
C TRP A 382 -12.43 14.39 -3.05
N LYS A 383 -12.46 13.78 -4.23
CA LYS A 383 -11.51 14.03 -5.30
C LYS A 383 -12.24 14.10 -6.64
N ASP A 384 -11.94 15.14 -7.41
CA ASP A 384 -12.27 15.26 -8.81
C ASP A 384 -10.99 15.09 -9.64
N SER A 385 -11.03 14.26 -10.67
CA SER A 385 -9.90 14.07 -11.59
C SER A 385 -10.36 14.02 -13.04
N HIS A 386 -9.63 14.66 -13.94
CA HIS A 386 -9.93 14.73 -15.36
C HIS A 386 -8.65 14.61 -16.17
N GLU A 387 -8.64 13.71 -17.13
CA GLU A 387 -7.56 13.54 -18.10
C GLU A 387 -8.11 13.53 -19.51
N LEU A 388 -7.53 14.33 -20.39
CA LEU A 388 -7.79 14.29 -21.83
C LEU A 388 -6.48 14.02 -22.54
N ARG A 389 -6.44 13.00 -23.42
CA ARG A 389 -5.25 12.64 -24.19
C ARG A 389 -5.57 12.31 -25.64
N LEU A 390 -4.65 12.67 -26.51
CA LEU A 390 -4.65 12.36 -27.93
C LEU A 390 -3.41 11.55 -28.29
N SER A 391 -3.58 10.43 -28.98
CA SER A 391 -2.51 9.54 -29.39
C SER A 391 -2.51 9.32 -30.90
N SER A 392 -1.32 9.31 -31.51
CA SER A 392 -1.15 8.88 -32.91
C SER A 392 -1.28 7.35 -33.03
N PRO A 393 -1.48 6.80 -34.25
CA PRO A 393 -1.45 5.34 -34.45
C PRO A 393 -0.15 4.71 -33.94
N ALA A 394 -0.26 3.52 -33.33
CA ALA A 394 0.89 2.80 -32.77
C ALA A 394 1.83 2.26 -33.87
N THR A 395 1.36 2.13 -35.11
CA THR A 395 2.10 1.60 -36.26
C THR A 395 2.95 2.64 -36.99
N ASP A 396 2.77 3.93 -36.66
CA ASP A 396 3.49 4.99 -37.31
C ASP A 396 4.96 5.02 -36.87
N ARG A 397 5.86 5.36 -37.81
CA ARG A 397 7.28 5.54 -37.48
C ARG A 397 7.54 6.66 -36.47
N PHE A 398 6.72 7.73 -36.49
CA PHE A 398 6.66 8.76 -35.47
C PHE A 398 5.35 8.64 -34.71
N ARG A 399 5.46 8.36 -33.45
CA ARG A 399 4.33 8.19 -32.55
C ARG A 399 4.37 9.23 -31.45
N PHE A 400 3.21 9.77 -31.10
CA PHE A 400 3.11 10.68 -29.97
C PHE A 400 1.84 10.42 -29.13
N LEU A 401 1.93 10.81 -27.88
CA LEU A 401 0.81 10.94 -26.96
C LEU A 401 0.95 12.32 -26.32
N ILE A 402 -0.12 13.13 -26.31
CA ILE A 402 -0.19 14.40 -25.61
C ILE A 402 -1.44 14.43 -24.75
N GLY A 403 -1.39 15.10 -23.60
CA GLY A 403 -2.54 15.17 -22.71
C GLY A 403 -2.49 16.35 -21.76
N ALA A 404 -3.64 16.57 -21.14
CA ALA A 404 -3.84 17.50 -20.04
C ALA A 404 -4.49 16.77 -18.87
N PHE A 405 -4.10 17.12 -17.66
CA PHE A 405 -4.57 16.51 -16.43
C PHE A 405 -4.94 17.59 -15.42
N TYR A 406 -6.01 17.34 -14.70
CA TYR A 406 -6.47 18.11 -13.55
C TYR A 406 -6.88 17.16 -12.44
N GLU A 407 -6.44 17.44 -11.22
CA GLU A 407 -6.93 16.77 -10.00
C GLU A 407 -7.09 17.78 -8.88
N ARG A 408 -8.18 17.65 -8.14
CA ARG A 408 -8.36 18.35 -6.87
C ARG A 408 -8.89 17.39 -5.83
N GLN A 409 -8.10 17.18 -4.77
CA GLN A 409 -8.49 16.41 -3.59
C GLN A 409 -8.71 17.34 -2.41
N THR A 410 -9.80 17.14 -1.69
CA THR A 410 -10.06 17.76 -0.41
C THR A 410 -10.11 16.69 0.66
N HIS A 411 -9.46 16.94 1.80
CA HIS A 411 -9.41 16.05 2.94
C HIS A 411 -9.76 16.79 4.21
N TRP A 412 -10.90 16.45 4.80
CA TRP A 412 -11.28 16.93 6.12
C TRP A 412 -10.81 15.94 7.17
N ILE A 413 -10.09 16.44 8.19
CA ILE A 413 -9.36 15.67 9.19
C ILE A 413 -9.90 16.05 10.57
N ILE A 414 -10.43 15.07 11.30
CA ILE A 414 -10.70 15.19 12.73
C ILE A 414 -9.91 14.12 13.47
N GLN A 415 -9.12 14.55 14.47
CA GLN A 415 -8.54 13.69 15.48
C GLN A 415 -8.82 14.29 16.85
N ASP A 416 -9.67 13.63 17.61
CA ASP A 416 -10.09 14.08 18.94
C ASP A 416 -9.59 13.08 19.99
N TYR A 417 -8.61 13.52 20.76
CA TYR A 417 -8.03 12.75 21.86
C TYR A 417 -8.83 13.03 23.13
N GLN A 418 -9.57 12.04 23.59
CA GLN A 418 -10.54 12.17 24.67
C GLN A 418 -10.15 11.38 25.93
N ILE A 419 -10.49 11.97 27.08
CA ILE A 419 -10.51 11.30 28.38
C ILE A 419 -11.87 11.59 29.02
N ASP A 420 -12.69 10.55 29.24
CA ASP A 420 -14.05 10.71 29.77
C ASP A 420 -14.04 11.36 31.16
N GLY A 421 -14.83 12.40 31.33
CA GLY A 421 -14.89 13.19 32.56
C GLY A 421 -13.81 14.23 32.73
N PHE A 422 -12.92 14.42 31.76
CA PHE A 422 -11.88 15.43 31.80
C PHE A 422 -12.46 16.85 31.71
N ALA A 423 -12.18 17.67 32.74
CA ALA A 423 -12.80 18.96 32.89
C ALA A 423 -12.27 20.04 31.98
N LEU A 424 -11.06 19.88 31.48
CA LEU A 424 -10.28 20.92 30.79
C LEU A 424 -10.35 20.80 29.26
N GLY A 425 -11.45 20.27 28.75
CA GLY A 425 -11.67 20.05 27.31
C GLY A 425 -11.76 21.37 26.52
N HIS A 426 -11.72 21.23 25.19
CA HIS A 426 -11.96 22.36 24.28
C HIS A 426 -13.42 22.85 24.36
N PRO A 427 -13.67 24.15 24.19
CA PRO A 427 -15.03 24.66 24.01
C PRO A 427 -15.73 23.95 22.86
N GLY A 428 -16.93 23.40 23.08
CA GLY A 428 -17.65 22.62 22.08
C GLY A 428 -17.21 21.14 21.94
N TRP A 429 -16.07 20.76 22.55
CA TRP A 429 -15.50 19.42 22.48
C TRP A 429 -15.22 18.90 23.91
N PRO A 430 -16.24 18.46 24.63
CA PRO A 430 -16.08 17.96 25.99
C PRO A 430 -15.16 16.74 26.01
N ASN A 431 -14.37 16.60 27.08
CA ASN A 431 -13.39 15.52 27.28
C ASN A 431 -12.15 15.58 26.35
N SER A 432 -12.10 16.48 25.39
CA SER A 432 -11.00 16.62 24.42
C SER A 432 -9.79 17.28 25.03
N ILE A 433 -8.67 16.55 25.13
CA ILE A 433 -7.39 17.12 25.58
C ILE A 433 -6.59 17.67 24.43
N TRP A 434 -6.73 17.06 23.25
CA TRP A 434 -6.09 17.44 22.01
C TRP A 434 -7.07 17.33 20.86
N LEU A 435 -7.08 18.32 19.99
CA LEU A 435 -7.94 18.34 18.82
C LEU A 435 -7.15 18.71 17.56
N THR A 436 -7.37 17.96 16.51
CA THR A 436 -7.12 18.35 15.12
C THR A 436 -8.47 18.46 14.42
N ASP A 437 -8.83 19.62 13.93
CA ASP A 437 -9.98 19.85 13.05
C ASP A 437 -9.51 20.73 11.90
N GLN A 438 -9.12 20.11 10.79
CA GLN A 438 -8.44 20.75 9.67
C GLN A 438 -9.01 20.30 8.34
N MET A 439 -8.93 21.18 7.36
CA MET A 439 -9.19 20.87 5.95
C MET A 439 -7.92 21.09 5.13
N ARG A 440 -7.53 20.05 4.41
CA ARG A 440 -6.46 20.07 3.43
C ARG A 440 -7.04 20.05 2.01
N VAL A 441 -6.47 20.84 1.14
CA VAL A 441 -6.77 20.82 -0.30
C VAL A 441 -5.47 20.66 -1.06
N ASP A 442 -5.41 19.66 -1.92
CA ASP A 442 -4.34 19.42 -2.87
C ASP A 442 -4.91 19.53 -4.28
N GLN A 443 -4.27 20.34 -5.12
CA GLN A 443 -4.61 20.48 -6.52
C GLN A 443 -3.36 20.26 -7.38
N ASP A 444 -3.49 19.52 -8.49
CA ASP A 444 -2.45 19.26 -9.48
C ASP A 444 -3.01 19.55 -10.89
N ASP A 445 -2.38 20.47 -11.60
CA ASP A 445 -2.69 20.83 -12.97
C ASP A 445 -1.46 20.52 -13.83
N ALA A 446 -1.63 19.81 -14.94
CA ALA A 446 -0.49 19.47 -15.79
C ALA A 446 -0.84 19.33 -17.25
N VAL A 447 0.18 19.59 -18.08
CA VAL A 447 0.22 19.19 -19.49
C VAL A 447 1.40 18.24 -19.68
N PHE A 448 1.20 17.20 -20.49
CA PHE A 448 2.22 16.18 -20.66
C PHE A 448 2.25 15.64 -22.10
N GLY A 449 3.36 15.07 -22.48
CA GLY A 449 3.48 14.38 -23.74
C GLY A 449 4.68 13.47 -23.80
N GLU A 450 4.58 12.47 -24.65
CA GLU A 450 5.62 11.51 -24.99
C GLU A 450 5.65 11.34 -26.51
N ALA A 451 6.84 11.33 -27.11
CA ALA A 451 7.03 11.10 -28.53
C ALA A 451 8.10 10.02 -28.75
N SER A 452 7.81 9.08 -29.64
CA SER A 452 8.69 7.99 -30.04
C SER A 452 8.99 8.06 -31.53
N PHE A 453 10.23 7.78 -31.90
CA PHE A 453 10.68 7.77 -33.30
C PHE A 453 11.53 6.54 -33.58
N ASP A 454 11.15 5.76 -34.60
CA ASP A 454 11.91 4.62 -35.06
C ASP A 454 13.06 5.12 -35.97
N ILE A 455 14.26 5.24 -35.42
CA ILE A 455 15.47 5.60 -36.18
C ILE A 455 15.72 4.55 -37.25
N THR A 456 15.62 3.29 -36.85
CA THR A 456 15.63 2.12 -37.74
C THR A 456 14.50 1.17 -37.34
N PRO A 457 14.21 0.11 -38.12
CA PRO A 457 13.22 -0.90 -37.69
C PRO A 457 13.56 -1.59 -36.36
N LYS A 458 14.80 -1.47 -35.87
CA LYS A 458 15.29 -2.09 -34.64
C LYS A 458 15.61 -1.08 -33.52
N LEU A 459 15.75 0.19 -33.84
CA LEU A 459 16.16 1.21 -32.88
C LEU A 459 15.10 2.29 -32.76
N THR A 460 14.48 2.37 -31.59
CA THR A 460 13.48 3.37 -31.22
C THR A 460 14.03 4.29 -30.13
N VAL A 461 13.77 5.57 -30.24
CA VAL A 461 14.02 6.56 -29.19
C VAL A 461 12.70 7.18 -28.76
N THR A 462 12.54 7.39 -27.46
CA THR A 462 11.35 8.01 -26.88
C THR A 462 11.77 9.12 -25.93
N GLY A 463 11.12 10.28 -26.03
CA GLY A 463 11.26 11.40 -25.09
C GLY A 463 9.90 11.81 -24.54
N GLY A 464 9.84 12.11 -23.27
CA GLY A 464 8.63 12.54 -22.58
C GLY A 464 8.87 13.71 -21.63
N VAL A 465 7.87 14.56 -21.47
CA VAL A 465 7.87 15.67 -20.53
C VAL A 465 6.48 15.89 -19.97
N ARG A 466 6.42 16.25 -18.70
CA ARG A 466 5.23 16.79 -18.01
C ARG A 466 5.60 18.10 -17.34
N ALA A 467 4.88 19.16 -17.64
CA ALA A 467 4.92 20.41 -16.92
C ALA A 467 3.71 20.45 -15.98
N TYR A 468 3.94 20.76 -14.71
CA TYR A 468 2.91 20.73 -13.68
C TYR A 468 2.94 21.96 -12.78
N GLU A 469 1.78 22.28 -12.22
CA GLU A 469 1.61 23.18 -11.09
C GLU A 469 0.87 22.46 -9.96
N PHE A 470 1.26 22.71 -8.71
CA PHE A 470 0.55 22.21 -7.55
C PHE A 470 0.19 23.33 -6.58
N ASP A 471 -0.88 23.10 -5.83
CA ASP A 471 -1.40 24.02 -4.84
C ASP A 471 -1.87 23.22 -3.61
N ASN A 472 -1.12 23.30 -2.51
CA ASN A 472 -1.48 22.69 -1.25
C ASN A 472 -1.89 23.74 -0.23
N ARG A 473 -3.06 23.58 0.36
CA ARG A 473 -3.57 24.43 1.44
C ARG A 473 -3.99 23.59 2.63
N LEU A 474 -3.65 24.04 3.84
CA LEU A 474 -4.12 23.48 5.10
C LEU A 474 -4.66 24.57 6.00
N HIS A 475 -5.91 24.41 6.46
CA HIS A 475 -6.66 25.40 7.22
C HIS A 475 -7.42 24.74 8.36
N GLY A 476 -7.48 25.38 9.55
CA GLY A 476 -8.25 24.91 10.69
C GLY A 476 -7.52 25.04 12.03
N PHE A 477 -7.74 24.05 12.89
CA PHE A 477 -7.25 24.03 14.28
C PHE A 477 -6.38 22.80 14.54
N PHE A 478 -5.34 23.01 15.38
CA PHE A 478 -4.46 21.95 15.85
C PHE A 478 -3.90 22.31 17.24
N GLY A 479 -4.17 21.50 18.26
CA GLY A 479 -3.57 21.74 19.55
C GLY A 479 -4.29 21.25 20.81
N PHE A 480 -3.65 21.48 21.95
CA PHE A 480 -4.21 21.21 23.28
C PHE A 480 -5.29 22.23 23.65
N SER A 481 -6.17 21.87 24.60
CA SER A 481 -7.11 22.83 25.19
C SER A 481 -6.38 23.95 25.94
N ALA A 482 -6.98 25.13 25.97
CA ALA A 482 -6.39 26.31 26.64
C ALA A 482 -6.21 26.08 28.13
N GLN A 483 -7.18 25.46 28.77
CA GLN A 483 -7.15 25.19 30.21
C GLN A 483 -6.11 24.13 30.55
N TYR A 484 -5.93 23.12 29.71
CA TYR A 484 -4.87 22.14 29.86
C TYR A 484 -3.50 22.81 29.84
N ASN A 485 -3.23 23.68 28.87
CA ASN A 485 -1.97 24.43 28.80
C ASN A 485 -1.74 25.30 30.01
N ALA A 486 -2.78 25.98 30.52
CA ALA A 486 -2.69 26.83 31.66
C ALA A 486 -2.37 26.07 32.96
N LEU A 487 -2.98 24.87 33.12
CA LEU A 487 -2.80 24.06 34.32
C LEU A 487 -1.43 23.37 34.36
N THR A 488 -0.98 22.87 33.23
CA THR A 488 0.22 22.03 33.15
C THR A 488 1.50 22.84 32.97
N GLY A 489 1.41 24.12 32.61
CA GLY A 489 2.55 24.91 32.16
C GLY A 489 3.16 24.40 30.85
N PHE A 490 2.54 23.41 30.23
CA PHE A 490 2.98 22.77 28.99
C PHE A 490 2.66 23.69 27.81
N SER A 491 3.60 24.54 27.48
CA SER A 491 3.50 25.42 26.31
C SER A 491 4.04 24.68 25.09
N SER A 492 3.21 23.91 24.41
CA SER A 492 3.56 23.38 23.07
C SER A 492 3.61 24.49 22.01
N GLY A 493 3.30 25.74 22.38
CA GLY A 493 3.05 26.82 21.42
C GLY A 493 1.82 26.59 20.55
N MET A 494 1.12 25.47 20.75
CA MET A 494 -0.04 24.99 20.02
C MET A 494 -1.19 24.81 21.00
N GLY A 495 -2.26 25.52 20.77
CA GLY A 495 -3.44 25.50 21.63
C GLY A 495 -4.14 26.82 21.65
N VAL A 496 -5.29 26.86 22.30
CA VAL A 496 -6.14 28.05 22.37
C VAL A 496 -5.58 29.08 23.39
N ASN A 497 -4.28 29.24 23.49
CA ASN A 497 -3.69 30.25 24.36
C ASN A 497 -3.68 31.65 23.74
N ASN A 498 -4.68 31.97 22.96
CA ASN A 498 -4.97 33.31 22.44
C ASN A 498 -3.90 33.96 21.57
N LYS A 499 -2.64 33.52 21.61
CA LYS A 499 -1.55 34.07 20.78
C LYS A 499 -1.45 33.53 19.39
N ASN A 500 -1.99 32.32 19.16
CA ASN A 500 -1.87 31.60 17.88
C ASN A 500 -3.19 31.52 17.09
N CYS A 501 -4.33 31.93 17.72
CA CYS A 501 -5.60 32.04 17.01
C CYS A 501 -5.59 33.25 16.08
N ILE A 502 -6.01 33.06 14.83
CA ILE A 502 -6.16 34.12 13.84
C ILE A 502 -7.40 34.92 14.20
N PRO A 503 -7.30 36.23 14.54
CA PRO A 503 -8.42 37.01 14.97
C PRO A 503 -9.57 37.04 13.95
N GLY A 504 -10.79 36.72 14.40
CA GLY A 504 -12.00 36.75 13.59
C GLY A 504 -12.14 35.58 12.60
N ALA A 505 -11.16 34.70 12.51
CA ALA A 505 -11.27 33.51 11.67
C ALA A 505 -12.02 32.38 12.39
N THR A 506 -12.94 31.74 11.68
CA THR A 506 -13.75 30.62 12.18
C THR A 506 -13.64 29.45 11.21
N PHE A 507 -13.71 28.24 11.75
CA PHE A 507 -13.73 27.02 10.97
C PHE A 507 -14.59 25.97 11.66
N ARG A 508 -15.74 25.65 11.07
CA ARG A 508 -16.68 24.64 11.61
C ARG A 508 -16.89 24.82 13.13
N ASP A 509 -16.78 23.72 13.89
CA ASP A 509 -16.92 23.70 15.35
C ASP A 509 -15.56 23.81 16.08
N ALA A 510 -14.48 24.10 15.35
CA ALA A 510 -13.16 24.25 15.92
C ALA A 510 -13.12 25.42 16.95
N PRO A 511 -12.33 25.31 18.03
CA PRO A 511 -12.22 26.36 19.05
C PRO A 511 -11.77 27.72 18.51
N CYS A 512 -10.93 27.71 17.49
CA CYS A 512 -10.49 28.86 16.69
C CYS A 512 -9.78 28.34 15.41
N VAL A 513 -9.34 29.25 14.58
CA VAL A 513 -8.40 28.94 13.49
C VAL A 513 -7.00 29.32 13.93
N ASN A 514 -6.06 28.37 14.00
CA ASN A 514 -4.65 28.64 14.30
C ASN A 514 -3.70 28.22 13.18
N LEU A 515 -4.25 27.77 12.08
CA LEU A 515 -3.53 27.43 10.85
C LEU A 515 -4.33 27.86 9.63
N ASP A 516 -3.74 28.67 8.75
CA ASP A 516 -4.19 28.96 7.39
C ASP A 516 -2.95 29.22 6.53
N LYS A 517 -2.42 28.15 5.94
CA LYS A 517 -1.21 28.21 5.13
C LYS A 517 -1.44 27.57 3.77
N ARG A 518 -0.68 28.05 2.79
CA ARG A 518 -0.74 27.60 1.40
C ARG A 518 0.66 27.53 0.83
N VAL A 519 0.94 26.47 0.08
CA VAL A 519 2.17 26.26 -0.69
C VAL A 519 1.79 26.04 -2.14
N LYS A 520 2.43 26.76 -3.03
CA LYS A 520 2.31 26.58 -4.48
C LYS A 520 3.67 26.33 -5.08
N GLY A 521 3.71 25.54 -6.12
CA GLY A 521 4.91 25.29 -6.88
C GLY A 521 4.60 24.81 -8.29
N ALA A 522 5.60 24.85 -9.13
CA ALA A 522 5.56 24.35 -10.48
C ALA A 522 6.88 23.65 -10.81
N GLY A 523 6.87 22.75 -11.78
CA GLY A 523 8.07 22.05 -12.21
C GLY A 523 7.83 21.15 -13.41
N GLU A 524 8.86 20.38 -13.74
CA GLU A 524 8.81 19.43 -14.83
C GLU A 524 9.34 18.07 -14.40
N THR A 525 8.83 17.01 -15.05
CA THR A 525 9.41 15.67 -15.04
C THR A 525 9.73 15.24 -16.46
N TYR A 526 10.75 14.40 -16.59
CA TYR A 526 11.31 13.99 -17.86
C TYR A 526 11.42 12.47 -17.97
N LYS A 527 11.33 11.99 -19.22
CA LYS A 527 11.65 10.62 -19.59
C LYS A 527 12.44 10.61 -20.89
N ALA A 528 13.49 9.81 -20.93
CA ALA A 528 14.21 9.48 -22.16
C ALA A 528 14.44 7.98 -22.19
N ASN A 529 14.10 7.34 -23.29
CA ASN A 529 14.25 5.89 -23.46
C ASN A 529 14.88 5.61 -24.82
N ILE A 530 15.77 4.62 -24.85
CA ILE A 530 16.35 4.06 -26.06
C ILE A 530 16.08 2.56 -26.01
N GLU A 531 15.40 2.06 -27.02
CA GLU A 531 15.09 0.65 -27.21
C GLU A 531 15.84 0.11 -28.43
N TYR A 532 16.48 -1.05 -28.25
CA TYR A 532 17.04 -1.82 -29.37
C TYR A 532 16.43 -3.21 -29.40
N ARG A 533 15.73 -3.53 -30.50
CA ARG A 533 15.09 -4.81 -30.75
C ARG A 533 15.99 -5.69 -31.58
N PHE A 534 16.53 -6.74 -31.01
CA PHE A 534 17.39 -7.69 -31.69
C PHE A 534 16.60 -8.47 -32.75
N ASP A 535 15.42 -8.97 -32.32
CA ASP A 535 14.41 -9.66 -33.10
C ASP A 535 13.04 -9.54 -32.44
N ASP A 536 12.04 -10.33 -32.86
CA ASP A 536 10.68 -10.31 -32.31
C ASP A 536 10.61 -10.86 -30.85
N ASP A 537 11.62 -11.59 -30.42
CA ASP A 537 11.68 -12.29 -29.14
C ASP A 537 12.67 -11.65 -28.15
N ALA A 538 13.48 -10.67 -28.58
CA ALA A 538 14.48 -10.06 -27.71
C ALA A 538 14.64 -8.56 -27.92
N LEU A 539 14.60 -7.79 -26.82
CA LEU A 539 14.93 -6.38 -26.79
C LEU A 539 15.78 -6.01 -25.55
N ALA A 540 16.54 -4.93 -25.69
CA ALA A 540 17.17 -4.27 -24.57
C ALA A 540 16.82 -2.77 -24.62
N TYR A 541 16.85 -2.14 -23.45
CA TYR A 541 16.53 -0.72 -23.34
C TYR A 541 17.37 -0.02 -22.26
N PHE A 542 17.49 1.29 -22.42
CA PHE A 542 17.94 2.21 -21.37
C PHE A 542 16.87 3.26 -21.15
N THR A 543 16.56 3.55 -19.89
CA THR A 543 15.60 4.58 -19.49
C THR A 543 16.22 5.51 -18.46
N TYR A 544 16.12 6.81 -18.72
CA TYR A 544 16.20 7.87 -17.72
C TYR A 544 14.79 8.38 -17.46
N SER A 545 14.40 8.45 -16.18
CA SER A 545 13.08 8.98 -15.79
C SER A 545 13.15 9.72 -14.46
N THR A 546 12.25 10.69 -14.29
CA THR A 546 12.15 11.47 -13.06
C THR A 546 10.74 11.43 -12.49
N GLY A 547 10.64 11.49 -11.16
CA GLY A 547 9.40 11.60 -10.41
C GLY A 547 9.50 12.67 -9.35
N TYR A 548 8.37 13.04 -8.75
CA TYR A 548 8.30 14.06 -7.69
C TYR A 548 7.11 13.84 -6.79
N ARG A 549 7.22 14.36 -5.55
CA ARG A 549 6.05 14.64 -4.68
C ARG A 549 5.96 16.14 -4.43
N PRO A 550 4.77 16.74 -4.48
CA PRO A 550 4.56 18.14 -4.18
C PRO A 550 4.98 18.49 -2.76
N GLY A 551 5.44 19.70 -2.56
CA GLY A 551 5.61 20.27 -1.22
C GLY A 551 4.26 20.50 -0.54
N GLY A 552 4.27 20.71 0.79
CA GLY A 552 3.04 20.88 1.53
C GLY A 552 3.21 21.61 2.85
N VAL A 553 2.11 21.74 3.57
CA VAL A 553 2.02 22.46 4.83
C VAL A 553 2.05 21.47 6.01
N ASN A 554 2.91 21.75 7.00
CA ASN A 554 2.86 21.06 8.29
C ASN A 554 1.57 21.40 9.03
N ARG A 555 0.93 20.41 9.68
CA ARG A 555 -0.28 20.61 10.50
C ARG A 555 -0.06 21.47 11.73
N ASN A 556 1.17 21.52 12.21
CA ASN A 556 1.59 22.51 13.19
C ASN A 556 1.91 23.83 12.50
N GLY A 557 1.09 24.86 12.74
CA GLY A 557 1.23 26.16 12.12
C GLY A 557 2.52 26.92 12.44
N GLN A 558 3.30 26.49 13.43
CA GLN A 558 4.59 27.08 13.77
C GLN A 558 5.75 26.52 12.95
N LEU A 559 5.56 25.33 12.36
CA LEU A 559 6.56 24.72 11.52
C LEU A 559 6.53 25.29 10.09
N PRO A 560 7.69 25.40 9.43
CA PRO A 560 7.74 25.80 8.03
C PRO A 560 7.05 24.75 7.15
N PRO A 561 6.59 25.14 5.96
CA PRO A 561 6.22 24.19 4.92
C PRO A 561 7.39 23.30 4.53
N TYR A 562 7.11 22.07 4.07
CA TYR A 562 8.11 21.21 3.47
C TYR A 562 8.12 21.37 1.94
N GLY A 563 9.28 21.18 1.32
CA GLY A 563 9.51 21.34 -0.11
C GLY A 563 9.19 20.09 -0.92
N VAL A 564 9.28 20.24 -2.24
CA VAL A 564 9.22 19.15 -3.21
C VAL A 564 10.42 18.22 -3.01
N ASP A 565 10.23 16.90 -3.13
CA ASP A 565 11.32 15.95 -3.33
C ASP A 565 11.28 15.39 -4.76
N LYS A 566 12.40 14.85 -5.21
CA LYS A 566 12.59 14.36 -6.58
C LYS A 566 13.34 13.05 -6.61
N LEU A 567 12.87 12.14 -7.44
CA LEU A 567 13.52 10.87 -7.72
C LEU A 567 14.06 10.85 -9.16
N TYR A 568 15.34 10.57 -9.30
CA TYR A 568 16.03 10.39 -10.59
C TYR A 568 16.36 8.92 -10.76
N ASN A 569 15.98 8.31 -11.88
CA ASN A 569 16.19 6.90 -12.15
C ASN A 569 16.96 6.69 -13.46
N TYR A 570 17.93 5.80 -13.40
CA TYR A 570 18.71 5.29 -14.53
C TYR A 570 18.56 3.76 -14.55
N GLU A 571 18.00 3.23 -15.64
CA GLU A 571 17.65 1.82 -15.75
C GLU A 571 18.14 1.25 -17.07
N ILE A 572 18.81 0.09 -17.01
CA ILE A 572 19.10 -0.76 -18.15
C ILE A 572 18.33 -2.06 -17.96
N GLY A 573 17.55 -2.46 -18.97
CA GLY A 573 16.80 -3.69 -18.90
C GLY A 573 16.75 -4.45 -20.21
N TRP A 574 16.28 -5.67 -20.12
CA TRP A 574 16.09 -6.54 -21.27
C TRP A 574 14.80 -7.36 -21.11
N LYS A 575 14.25 -7.78 -22.25
CA LYS A 575 13.12 -8.70 -22.34
C LYS A 575 13.43 -9.75 -23.39
N SER A 576 13.19 -11.02 -23.07
CA SER A 576 13.53 -12.11 -23.98
C SER A 576 12.61 -13.31 -23.82
N ARG A 577 12.41 -13.99 -24.95
CA ARG A 577 11.67 -15.24 -25.04
C ARG A 577 12.58 -16.31 -25.70
N TRP A 578 12.57 -17.52 -25.17
CA TRP A 578 13.45 -18.61 -25.57
C TRP A 578 12.65 -19.88 -25.80
N PHE A 579 13.23 -20.83 -26.53
CA PHE A 579 12.69 -22.16 -26.74
C PHE A 579 11.26 -22.13 -27.31
N GLU A 580 11.06 -21.45 -28.44
CA GLU A 580 9.74 -21.28 -29.09
C GLU A 580 8.71 -20.67 -28.14
N LYS A 581 9.11 -19.60 -27.37
CA LYS A 581 8.30 -18.88 -26.41
C LYS A 581 7.87 -19.69 -25.18
N ARG A 582 8.58 -20.80 -24.88
CA ARG A 582 8.34 -21.59 -23.67
C ARG A 582 9.01 -21.05 -22.42
N LEU A 583 9.99 -20.18 -22.57
CA LEU A 583 10.67 -19.48 -21.48
C LEU A 583 10.65 -17.98 -21.78
N THR A 584 10.11 -17.22 -20.85
CA THR A 584 10.23 -15.75 -20.78
C THR A 584 11.21 -15.40 -19.68
N LEU A 585 12.18 -14.52 -19.98
CA LEU A 585 13.14 -14.01 -19.01
C LEU A 585 13.32 -12.52 -19.22
N ASN A 586 12.90 -11.72 -18.23
CA ASN A 586 13.04 -10.27 -18.24
C ASN A 586 13.87 -9.84 -17.04
N GLY A 587 14.59 -8.73 -17.18
CA GLY A 587 15.34 -8.16 -16.06
C GLY A 587 15.68 -6.71 -16.27
N ALA A 588 16.02 -6.04 -15.16
CA ALA A 588 16.50 -4.69 -15.14
C ALA A 588 17.52 -4.51 -14.02
N VAL A 589 18.48 -3.61 -14.24
CA VAL A 589 19.38 -3.07 -13.24
C VAL A 589 19.13 -1.57 -13.19
N PHE A 590 19.02 -1.02 -12.00
CA PHE A 590 18.68 0.37 -11.81
C PHE A 590 19.56 1.04 -10.75
N TYR A 591 19.74 2.34 -10.93
CA TYR A 591 20.26 3.26 -9.94
C TYR A 591 19.28 4.41 -9.78
N GLN A 592 18.91 4.73 -8.55
CA GLN A 592 18.03 5.83 -8.21
C GLN A 592 18.72 6.77 -7.22
N ASN A 593 18.58 8.07 -7.47
CA ASN A 593 18.93 9.10 -6.51
C ASN A 593 17.67 9.83 -6.08
N TRP A 594 17.34 9.72 -4.78
CA TRP A 594 16.17 10.36 -4.18
C TRP A 594 16.62 11.59 -3.42
N ASP A 595 16.33 12.75 -3.97
CA ASP A 595 16.87 14.02 -3.50
C ASP A 595 15.93 14.69 -2.51
N GLN A 596 16.46 15.01 -1.32
CA GLN A 596 15.78 15.73 -0.24
C GLN A 596 14.40 15.14 0.10
N PHE A 597 14.33 13.84 0.25
CA PHE A 597 13.06 13.14 0.41
C PHE A 597 12.25 13.65 1.62
N GLN A 598 10.94 13.74 1.44
CA GLN A 598 10.00 14.09 2.51
C GLN A 598 9.87 12.91 3.46
N PHE A 599 10.07 13.14 4.76
CA PHE A 599 9.81 12.15 5.76
C PHE A 599 9.08 12.73 6.96
N SER A 600 8.23 11.91 7.56
CA SER A 600 7.39 12.24 8.70
C SER A 600 7.92 11.51 9.93
N PHE A 601 7.97 12.19 11.07
CA PHE A 601 8.43 11.61 12.33
C PHE A 601 7.76 12.25 13.53
N LEU A 602 7.74 11.53 14.66
CA LEU A 602 7.34 12.09 15.94
C LEU A 602 8.46 12.98 16.49
N GLY A 603 8.17 14.27 16.65
CA GLY A 603 9.06 15.21 17.33
C GLY A 603 9.09 15.01 18.84
N LEU A 604 9.91 15.81 19.53
CA LEU A 604 10.17 15.70 20.99
C LEU A 604 8.89 15.68 21.86
N ASN A 605 7.80 16.29 21.41
CA ASN A 605 6.53 16.35 22.13
C ASN A 605 5.52 15.29 21.62
N SER A 606 5.98 14.23 20.97
CA SER A 606 5.12 13.25 20.30
C SER A 606 4.17 13.87 19.26
N LEU A 607 4.55 15.01 18.68
CA LEU A 607 3.82 15.69 17.64
C LEU A 607 4.51 15.41 16.29
N THR A 608 3.74 15.00 15.32
CA THR A 608 4.28 14.70 14.00
C THR A 608 4.81 15.95 13.30
N VAL A 609 6.02 15.82 12.77
CA VAL A 609 6.74 16.82 11.97
C VAL A 609 7.07 16.23 10.63
N ILE A 610 6.91 17.01 9.56
CA ILE A 610 7.33 16.67 8.21
C ILE A 610 8.47 17.60 7.81
N ASN A 611 9.59 17.01 7.41
CA ASN A 611 10.73 17.74 6.88
C ASN A 611 11.19 17.13 5.55
N ASN A 612 11.92 17.94 4.76
CA ASN A 612 12.79 17.38 3.75
C ASN A 612 14.03 16.82 4.44
N GLY A 613 14.32 15.56 4.19
CA GLY A 613 15.44 14.82 4.78
C GLY A 613 16.71 14.92 3.95
N PRO A 614 17.62 13.96 4.13
CA PRO A 614 18.77 13.81 3.26
C PRO A 614 18.34 13.34 1.87
N SER A 615 19.33 13.19 0.99
CA SER A 615 19.18 12.37 -0.21
C SER A 615 19.44 10.90 0.11
N ALA A 616 19.01 9.99 -0.75
CA ALA A 616 19.33 8.57 -0.68
C ALA A 616 19.77 8.05 -2.04
N ASP A 617 20.70 7.10 -2.03
CA ASP A 617 21.12 6.36 -3.23
C ASP A 617 20.57 4.94 -3.15
N ILE A 618 19.98 4.45 -4.24
CA ILE A 618 19.31 3.15 -4.29
C ILE A 618 19.82 2.38 -5.50
N TRP A 619 20.49 1.27 -5.26
CA TRP A 619 20.89 0.32 -6.29
C TRP A 619 20.02 -0.91 -6.27
N GLY A 620 19.75 -1.48 -7.43
CA GLY A 620 19.02 -2.72 -7.47
C GLY A 620 19.00 -3.42 -8.80
N ALA A 621 18.53 -4.66 -8.73
CA ALA A 621 18.30 -5.52 -9.88
C ALA A 621 17.01 -6.32 -9.70
N GLU A 622 16.28 -6.51 -10.78
CA GLU A 622 15.04 -7.29 -10.80
C GLU A 622 15.08 -8.29 -11.95
N ILE A 623 14.51 -9.46 -11.70
CA ILE A 623 14.33 -10.51 -12.71
C ILE A 623 12.93 -11.07 -12.56
N THR A 624 12.25 -11.28 -13.68
CA THR A 624 11.01 -12.06 -13.76
C THR A 624 11.16 -13.15 -14.81
N PHE A 625 10.58 -14.32 -14.52
CA PHE A 625 10.62 -15.44 -15.44
C PHE A 625 9.29 -16.20 -15.43
N ALA A 626 8.98 -16.81 -16.56
CA ALA A 626 7.91 -17.79 -16.67
C ALA A 626 8.37 -18.89 -17.64
N ALA A 627 8.15 -20.15 -17.27
CA ALA A 627 8.57 -21.28 -18.09
C ALA A 627 7.50 -22.37 -18.17
N GLN A 628 7.18 -22.80 -19.38
CA GLN A 628 6.40 -23.99 -19.66
C GLN A 628 7.36 -25.15 -19.98
N VAL A 629 7.70 -25.93 -18.94
CA VAL A 629 8.74 -27.00 -19.07
C VAL A 629 8.22 -28.19 -19.88
N THR A 630 6.99 -28.62 -19.56
CA THR A 630 6.23 -29.61 -20.30
C THR A 630 4.83 -29.05 -20.57
N PRO A 631 3.99 -29.69 -21.41
CA PRO A 631 2.59 -29.25 -21.56
C PRO A 631 1.83 -29.11 -20.23
N ASP A 632 2.20 -29.93 -19.24
CA ASP A 632 1.50 -30.01 -17.96
C ASP A 632 2.22 -29.33 -16.81
N PHE A 633 3.52 -29.00 -16.93
CA PHE A 633 4.31 -28.44 -15.85
C PHE A 633 4.86 -27.05 -16.20
N SER A 634 4.54 -26.08 -15.39
CA SER A 634 5.02 -24.70 -15.51
C SER A 634 5.59 -24.19 -14.19
N PHE A 635 6.49 -23.21 -14.27
CA PHE A 635 6.90 -22.40 -13.13
C PHE A 635 7.11 -20.96 -13.55
N GLN A 636 6.85 -20.05 -12.61
CA GLN A 636 7.03 -18.63 -12.78
C GLN A 636 7.46 -17.99 -11.46
N GLY A 637 8.02 -16.79 -11.54
CA GLY A 637 8.40 -16.06 -10.34
C GLY A 637 9.17 -14.78 -10.65
N GLY A 638 9.60 -14.12 -9.59
CA GLY A 638 10.39 -12.91 -9.67
C GLY A 638 11.31 -12.75 -8.47
N PHE A 639 12.43 -12.04 -8.68
CA PHE A 639 13.39 -11.72 -7.65
C PHE A 639 13.81 -10.26 -7.78
N THR A 640 13.95 -9.59 -6.66
CA THR A 640 14.49 -8.23 -6.58
C THR A 640 15.58 -8.18 -5.52
N TYR A 641 16.69 -7.57 -5.88
CA TYR A 641 17.72 -7.10 -4.96
C TYR A 641 17.67 -5.58 -4.94
N THR A 642 17.62 -4.97 -3.74
CA THR A 642 17.55 -3.51 -3.57
C THR A 642 18.43 -3.11 -2.39
N ASP A 643 19.31 -2.15 -2.62
CA ASP A 643 20.22 -1.62 -1.59
C ASP A 643 20.02 -0.09 -1.46
N PRO A 644 19.07 0.35 -0.62
CA PRO A 644 18.76 1.76 -0.42
C PRO A 644 19.53 2.31 0.77
N GLU A 645 20.38 3.29 0.54
CA GLU A 645 21.21 3.93 1.57
C GLU A 645 20.95 5.43 1.66
N SER A 646 20.62 5.90 2.86
CA SER A 646 20.48 7.31 3.17
C SER A 646 21.82 8.01 3.26
N LYS A 647 21.89 9.26 2.81
CA LYS A 647 22.98 10.17 3.19
C LYS A 647 22.80 10.62 4.65
N LYS A 648 23.88 11.09 5.27
CA LYS A 648 23.84 11.62 6.63
C LYS A 648 22.94 12.86 6.72
N PHE A 649 22.09 12.93 7.74
CA PHE A 649 21.21 14.04 8.01
C PHE A 649 21.35 14.54 9.45
N CYS A 650 21.69 15.81 9.59
CA CYS A 650 21.93 16.47 10.86
C CYS A 650 20.68 17.15 11.46
N GLY A 651 19.52 17.03 10.79
CA GLY A 651 18.32 17.74 11.17
C GLY A 651 18.20 19.14 10.57
N ALA A 652 17.19 19.87 11.03
CA ALA A 652 16.97 21.27 10.64
C ALA A 652 16.96 22.17 11.88
N ASP A 653 17.36 23.42 11.71
CA ASP A 653 17.24 24.44 12.75
C ASP A 653 15.78 24.89 12.97
N ALA A 654 15.55 25.78 13.93
CA ALA A 654 14.21 26.29 14.26
C ALA A 654 13.51 27.03 13.08
N THR A 655 14.27 27.42 12.05
CA THR A 655 13.73 28.05 10.83
C THR A 655 13.43 27.04 9.72
N GLY A 656 13.72 25.76 9.94
CA GLY A 656 13.58 24.69 8.95
C GLY A 656 14.77 24.55 7.99
N LYS A 657 15.87 25.30 8.21
CA LYS A 657 17.06 25.18 7.37
C LYS A 657 17.89 23.96 7.80
N ILE A 658 18.25 23.15 6.83
CA ILE A 658 19.05 21.94 7.05
C ILE A 658 20.43 22.32 7.64
N ILE A 659 20.82 21.63 8.72
CA ILE A 659 22.13 21.73 9.34
C ILE A 659 23.13 20.95 8.49
N PRO A 660 24.15 21.57 7.91
CA PRO A 660 24.97 20.94 6.88
C PRO A 660 25.95 19.88 7.42
N THR A 661 26.38 20.00 8.68
CA THR A 661 27.38 19.10 9.28
C THR A 661 27.12 18.89 10.76
N CYS A 662 27.34 17.67 11.23
CA CYS A 662 27.29 17.25 12.63
C CYS A 662 28.19 16.03 12.85
N SER A 663 28.45 15.69 14.12
CA SER A 663 29.04 14.37 14.44
C SER A 663 28.03 13.24 14.16
N ASP A 664 28.49 11.98 14.12
CA ASP A 664 27.57 10.84 13.99
C ASP A 664 26.65 10.70 15.20
N ALA A 665 27.14 11.08 16.39
CA ALA A 665 26.33 11.06 17.61
C ALA A 665 25.17 12.08 17.60
N ASP A 666 25.34 13.18 16.87
CA ASP A 666 24.35 14.26 16.78
C ASP A 666 23.48 14.13 15.50
N ALA A 667 23.77 13.18 14.62
CA ALA A 667 23.03 12.97 13.39
C ALA A 667 21.63 12.42 13.69
N VAL A 668 20.60 12.96 13.05
CA VAL A 668 19.24 12.41 13.10
C VAL A 668 19.18 11.09 12.33
N ILE A 669 19.85 11.04 11.17
CA ILE A 669 20.00 9.85 10.34
C ILE A 669 21.47 9.65 10.02
N LEU A 670 21.99 8.45 10.21
CA LEU A 670 23.36 8.08 9.84
C LEU A 670 23.53 7.96 8.33
N GLY A 671 24.70 8.31 7.84
CA GLY A 671 25.09 8.00 6.46
C GLY A 671 25.23 6.48 6.28
N GLY A 672 24.71 5.94 5.18
CA GLY A 672 24.66 4.50 4.92
C GLY A 672 23.55 3.77 5.68
N ALA A 673 22.64 4.49 6.38
CA ALA A 673 21.47 3.86 6.99
C ALA A 673 20.53 3.31 5.91
N GLN A 674 20.11 2.05 6.07
CA GLN A 674 19.13 1.43 5.18
C GLN A 674 17.77 2.11 5.33
N LEU A 675 17.13 2.44 4.21
CA LEU A 675 15.76 2.96 4.24
C LEU A 675 14.79 1.92 4.82
N PRO A 676 13.79 2.34 5.61
CA PRO A 676 12.90 1.44 6.32
C PRO A 676 11.97 0.67 5.37
N TYR A 677 11.36 -0.41 5.86
CA TYR A 677 10.39 -1.24 5.13
C TYR A 677 10.89 -1.76 3.78
N THR A 678 12.20 -1.83 3.60
CA THR A 678 12.83 -2.36 2.40
C THR A 678 13.72 -3.53 2.77
N SER A 679 13.38 -4.71 2.27
CA SER A 679 14.26 -5.89 2.32
C SER A 679 15.29 -5.80 1.19
N LYS A 680 16.55 -6.14 1.46
CA LYS A 680 17.58 -6.17 0.40
C LYS A 680 17.30 -7.24 -0.65
N PHE A 681 16.65 -8.33 -0.25
CA PHE A 681 16.28 -9.41 -1.16
C PHE A 681 14.83 -9.82 -0.94
N LYS A 682 14.04 -9.85 -2.02
CA LYS A 682 12.67 -10.33 -2.04
C LYS A 682 12.42 -11.16 -3.29
N GLY A 683 11.66 -12.26 -3.18
CA GLY A 683 11.34 -13.08 -4.33
C GLY A 683 10.21 -14.05 -4.09
N ASP A 684 9.67 -14.53 -5.20
CA ASP A 684 8.65 -15.56 -5.24
C ASP A 684 8.95 -16.58 -6.33
N ILE A 685 8.42 -17.77 -6.15
CA ILE A 685 8.40 -18.83 -7.14
C ILE A 685 7.13 -19.66 -7.02
N THR A 686 6.43 -19.86 -8.12
CA THR A 686 5.24 -20.71 -8.23
C THR A 686 5.52 -21.84 -9.19
N ALA A 687 5.26 -23.07 -8.75
CA ALA A 687 5.29 -24.27 -9.57
C ALA A 687 3.88 -24.85 -9.68
N ARG A 688 3.44 -25.17 -10.89
CA ARG A 688 2.10 -25.72 -11.16
C ARG A 688 2.19 -26.93 -12.07
N TYR A 689 1.50 -28.02 -11.68
CA TYR A 689 1.35 -29.25 -12.44
C TYR A 689 -0.12 -29.49 -12.73
N ASN A 690 -0.49 -29.56 -14.00
CA ASN A 690 -1.85 -29.85 -14.46
C ASN A 690 -1.95 -31.35 -14.81
N PHE A 691 -3.10 -31.96 -14.52
CA PHE A 691 -3.35 -33.38 -14.78
C PHE A 691 -4.84 -33.69 -14.89
N GLN A 692 -5.17 -34.77 -15.56
CA GLN A 692 -6.55 -35.25 -15.59
C GLN A 692 -6.81 -36.21 -14.43
N TRP A 693 -7.88 -35.98 -13.67
CA TRP A 693 -8.31 -36.86 -12.59
C TRP A 693 -9.83 -37.02 -12.56
N MET A 694 -10.33 -38.24 -12.76
CA MET A 694 -11.76 -38.56 -12.78
C MET A 694 -12.60 -37.69 -13.73
N GLY A 695 -12.03 -37.25 -14.84
CA GLY A 695 -12.67 -36.39 -15.82
C GLY A 695 -12.71 -34.92 -15.43
N TRP A 696 -11.89 -34.49 -14.42
CA TRP A 696 -11.63 -33.12 -14.06
C TRP A 696 -10.28 -32.68 -14.64
N ASP A 697 -10.21 -31.47 -15.20
CA ASP A 697 -8.97 -30.79 -15.50
C ASP A 697 -8.39 -30.26 -14.19
N SER A 698 -7.49 -31.02 -13.59
CA SER A 698 -7.00 -30.81 -12.23
C SER A 698 -5.61 -30.18 -12.21
N HIS A 699 -5.27 -29.57 -11.08
CA HIS A 699 -3.95 -29.01 -10.85
C HIS A 699 -3.49 -29.17 -9.40
N ALA A 700 -2.18 -29.25 -9.23
CA ALA A 700 -1.49 -29.05 -7.95
C ALA A 700 -0.51 -27.87 -8.11
N GLN A 701 -0.50 -26.96 -7.16
CA GLN A 701 0.35 -25.77 -7.20
C GLN A 701 1.01 -25.52 -5.85
N ALA A 702 2.25 -25.06 -5.90
CA ALA A 702 3.00 -24.60 -4.74
C ALA A 702 3.62 -23.24 -5.05
N THR A 703 3.45 -22.27 -4.15
CA THR A 703 4.07 -20.95 -4.22
C THR A 703 4.94 -20.74 -2.99
N GLY A 704 6.22 -20.46 -3.21
CA GLY A 704 7.16 -20.05 -2.16
C GLY A 704 7.46 -18.57 -2.28
N THR A 705 7.48 -17.85 -1.16
CA THR A 705 7.92 -16.45 -1.10
C THR A 705 9.02 -16.29 -0.05
N TYR A 706 9.89 -15.33 -0.25
CA TYR A 706 10.93 -14.99 0.70
C TYR A 706 11.23 -13.50 0.67
N GLN A 707 11.47 -12.90 1.84
CA GLN A 707 12.09 -11.60 1.98
C GLN A 707 13.13 -11.59 3.11
N SER A 708 14.23 -10.87 2.91
CA SER A 708 15.25 -10.68 3.94
C SER A 708 14.79 -9.70 5.02
N SER A 709 15.56 -9.58 6.09
CA SER A 709 15.30 -8.61 7.16
C SER A 709 15.25 -7.17 6.64
N MET A 710 14.53 -6.31 7.37
CA MET A 710 14.40 -4.89 7.07
C MET A 710 14.30 -4.05 8.34
N GLN A 711 14.67 -2.77 8.25
CA GLN A 711 14.54 -1.82 9.34
C GLN A 711 13.10 -1.30 9.44
N ALA A 712 12.60 -1.10 10.67
CA ALA A 712 11.31 -0.46 10.90
C ALA A 712 11.42 1.06 11.07
N GLY A 713 12.60 1.58 11.46
CA GLY A 713 12.87 3.00 11.69
C GLY A 713 14.08 3.49 10.92
N LEU A 714 14.10 4.79 10.61
CA LEU A 714 15.20 5.45 9.90
C LEU A 714 16.10 6.26 10.83
N ARG A 715 15.51 6.93 11.84
CA ARG A 715 16.27 7.80 12.75
C ARG A 715 16.99 6.99 13.81
N GLN A 716 18.15 7.52 14.28
CA GLN A 716 18.92 6.89 15.36
C GLN A 716 18.08 6.66 16.63
N GLU A 717 17.13 7.53 16.94
CA GLU A 717 16.25 7.39 18.10
C GLU A 717 15.12 6.35 17.92
N ASP A 718 14.74 6.04 16.67
CA ASP A 718 13.68 5.03 16.39
C ASP A 718 14.23 3.61 16.46
N ILE A 719 15.50 3.41 16.07
CA ILE A 719 16.13 2.08 15.96
C ILE A 719 16.09 1.29 17.28
N PRO A 720 16.48 1.87 18.44
CA PRO A 720 16.41 1.14 19.71
C PRO A 720 15.00 0.75 20.14
N LEU A 721 14.00 1.52 19.71
CA LEU A 721 12.59 1.31 20.07
C LEU A 721 11.90 0.30 19.15
N LEU A 722 12.07 0.46 17.85
CA LEU A 722 11.39 -0.36 16.85
C LEU A 722 12.19 -1.63 16.49
N GLY A 723 13.52 -1.53 16.41
CA GLY A 723 14.40 -2.62 16.05
C GLY A 723 14.27 -3.09 14.61
N GLU A 724 14.92 -4.21 14.30
CA GLU A 724 14.92 -4.86 12.99
C GLU A 724 13.77 -5.87 12.90
N MET A 725 13.07 -5.90 11.77
CA MET A 725 12.10 -6.94 11.42
C MET A 725 12.87 -8.10 10.76
N PRO A 726 12.80 -9.34 11.30
CA PRO A 726 13.52 -10.48 10.74
C PRO A 726 13.00 -10.87 9.36
N GLY A 727 13.89 -11.43 8.53
CA GLY A 727 13.49 -12.04 7.27
C GLY A 727 12.62 -13.26 7.48
N TYR A 728 11.75 -13.55 6.52
CA TYR A 728 10.85 -14.71 6.59
C TYR A 728 10.54 -15.25 5.19
N GLY A 729 10.00 -16.47 5.15
CA GLY A 729 9.47 -17.08 3.92
C GLY A 729 8.19 -17.83 4.18
N THR A 730 7.30 -17.87 3.21
CA THR A 730 6.02 -18.59 3.28
C THR A 730 5.90 -19.61 2.17
N ILE A 731 5.08 -20.61 2.37
CA ILE A 731 4.68 -21.61 1.39
C ILE A 731 3.16 -21.63 1.32
N ASP A 732 2.62 -21.44 0.11
CA ASP A 732 1.21 -21.60 -0.18
C ASP A 732 1.02 -22.84 -1.06
N LEU A 733 -0.03 -23.62 -0.82
CA LEU A 733 -0.38 -24.79 -1.60
C LEU A 733 -1.82 -24.71 -2.10
N SER A 734 -2.07 -25.19 -3.31
CA SER A 734 -3.43 -25.42 -3.79
C SER A 734 -3.56 -26.70 -4.59
N LEU A 735 -4.73 -27.31 -4.51
CA LEU A 735 -5.15 -28.49 -5.25
C LEU A 735 -6.58 -28.28 -5.71
N GLY A 736 -6.82 -28.28 -6.99
CA GLY A 736 -8.15 -28.02 -7.54
C GLY A 736 -8.36 -28.58 -8.92
N GLY A 737 -9.51 -28.30 -9.47
CA GLY A 737 -9.85 -28.70 -10.83
C GLY A 737 -11.12 -28.05 -11.32
N THR A 738 -11.31 -28.13 -12.65
CA THR A 738 -12.50 -27.67 -13.35
C THR A 738 -13.13 -28.83 -14.10
N LYS A 739 -14.46 -28.87 -14.13
CA LYS A 739 -15.23 -29.81 -14.95
C LYS A 739 -16.49 -29.14 -15.41
N ASP A 740 -16.70 -29.15 -16.72
CA ASP A 740 -17.77 -28.36 -17.35
C ASP A 740 -17.66 -26.90 -16.91
N ASN A 741 -18.67 -26.39 -16.23
CA ASN A 741 -18.73 -25.00 -15.75
C ASN A 741 -18.36 -24.86 -14.24
N TRP A 742 -18.00 -25.95 -13.57
CA TRP A 742 -17.70 -25.96 -12.14
C TRP A 742 -16.18 -25.90 -11.89
N SER A 743 -15.81 -25.19 -10.84
CA SER A 743 -14.47 -25.21 -10.29
C SER A 743 -14.52 -25.54 -8.79
N VAL A 744 -13.56 -26.33 -8.33
CA VAL A 744 -13.36 -26.64 -6.91
C VAL A 744 -11.88 -26.53 -6.61
N GLU A 745 -11.53 -25.84 -5.51
CA GLU A 745 -10.15 -25.68 -5.10
C GLU A 745 -10.02 -25.78 -3.58
N LEU A 746 -9.06 -26.58 -3.12
CA LEU A 746 -8.57 -26.63 -1.76
C LEU A 746 -7.27 -25.82 -1.69
N PHE A 747 -7.11 -24.98 -0.69
CA PHE A 747 -5.89 -24.18 -0.55
C PHE A 747 -5.43 -24.04 0.89
N ALA A 748 -4.14 -23.81 1.04
CA ALA A 748 -3.51 -23.40 2.29
C ALA A 748 -2.53 -22.26 1.99
N LYS A 749 -2.75 -21.10 2.58
CA LYS A 749 -1.83 -19.96 2.56
C LYS A 749 -1.00 -19.97 3.83
N ASN A 750 0.28 -19.55 3.74
CA ASN A 750 1.22 -19.56 4.86
C ASN A 750 1.22 -20.91 5.62
N LEU A 751 1.44 -22.02 4.89
CA LEU A 751 1.33 -23.38 5.41
C LEU A 751 2.18 -23.63 6.67
N THR A 752 3.33 -22.98 6.77
CA THR A 752 4.27 -23.09 7.91
C THR A 752 3.87 -22.26 9.12
N ASP A 753 2.80 -21.49 9.02
CA ASP A 753 2.29 -20.58 10.07
C ASP A 753 3.33 -19.56 10.53
N GLU A 754 4.06 -18.98 9.57
CA GLU A 754 5.12 -18.00 9.81
C GLU A 754 4.54 -16.67 10.34
N ARG A 755 5.25 -16.03 11.26
CA ARG A 755 4.93 -14.69 11.81
C ARG A 755 5.77 -13.60 11.13
N GLY A 756 5.77 -13.59 9.81
CA GLY A 756 6.45 -12.54 9.04
C GLY A 756 5.98 -11.16 9.48
N GLN A 757 6.89 -10.24 9.71
CA GLN A 757 6.56 -8.90 10.21
C GLN A 757 6.51 -7.90 9.05
N VAL A 758 5.40 -7.18 8.96
CA VAL A 758 5.19 -6.15 7.92
C VAL A 758 5.21 -4.74 8.48
N ASN A 759 5.11 -4.60 9.82
CA ASN A 759 5.27 -3.32 10.49
C ASN A 759 5.65 -3.52 11.96
N ARG A 760 6.38 -2.52 12.49
CA ARG A 760 6.56 -2.30 13.92
C ARG A 760 6.28 -0.84 14.20
N TYR A 761 5.45 -0.55 15.17
CA TYR A 761 5.11 0.82 15.53
C TYR A 761 4.94 0.99 17.04
N THR A 762 5.02 2.25 17.46
CA THR A 762 4.78 2.68 18.82
C THR A 762 3.97 3.98 18.81
N PRO A 763 3.05 4.18 19.77
CA PRO A 763 2.25 5.41 19.82
C PRO A 763 3.04 6.63 20.29
N CYS A 764 4.29 6.48 20.76
CA CYS A 764 5.04 7.56 21.39
C CYS A 764 6.54 7.50 21.08
N THR A 765 7.24 8.60 21.40
CA THR A 765 8.69 8.75 21.19
C THR A 765 9.52 7.91 22.17
N LEU A 766 10.80 7.74 21.89
CA LEU A 766 11.76 7.06 22.78
C LEU A 766 11.77 7.67 24.19
N SER A 767 11.65 8.99 24.32
CA SER A 767 11.62 9.68 25.61
C SER A 767 10.39 9.34 26.47
N VAL A 768 9.30 8.91 25.85
CA VAL A 768 8.05 8.52 26.52
C VAL A 768 7.93 7.00 26.63
N CYS A 769 8.14 6.28 25.52
CA CYS A 769 7.95 4.82 25.43
C CYS A 769 9.23 3.98 25.63
N GLY A 770 10.39 4.61 25.66
CA GLY A 770 11.69 3.89 25.73
C GLY A 770 12.03 3.36 27.12
N ALA A 771 11.38 3.86 28.17
CA ALA A 771 11.59 3.37 29.53
C ALA A 771 10.76 2.09 29.77
N THR A 772 11.41 1.08 30.36
CA THR A 772 10.73 -0.13 30.82
C THR A 772 10.33 0.04 32.29
N PHE A 773 9.06 -0.21 32.59
CA PHE A 773 8.52 -0.18 33.94
C PHE A 773 7.97 -1.56 34.33
N PRO A 774 8.17 -2.03 35.58
CA PRO A 774 7.61 -3.30 36.02
C PRO A 774 6.09 -3.36 35.86
N GLY A 775 5.60 -4.38 35.17
CA GLY A 775 4.16 -4.60 34.97
C GLY A 775 3.51 -3.75 33.89
N VAL A 776 4.27 -2.93 33.16
CA VAL A 776 3.80 -2.17 32.00
C VAL A 776 4.52 -2.72 30.76
N PRO A 777 3.81 -3.31 29.78
CA PRO A 777 4.41 -3.72 28.52
C PRO A 777 5.05 -2.54 27.80
N ARG A 778 6.09 -2.80 27.02
CA ARG A 778 6.59 -1.78 26.10
C ARG A 778 5.47 -1.41 25.13
N ALA A 779 5.35 -0.14 24.81
CA ALA A 779 4.37 0.32 23.82
C ALA A 779 4.80 -0.02 22.37
N LEU A 780 5.26 -1.25 22.13
CA LEU A 780 5.66 -1.77 20.84
C LEU A 780 4.61 -2.73 20.31
N TYR A 781 4.15 -2.49 19.10
CA TYR A 781 3.25 -3.35 18.37
C TYR A 781 3.94 -3.94 17.14
N ILE A 782 3.74 -5.24 16.91
CA ILE A 782 4.24 -5.96 15.74
C ILE A 782 3.03 -6.39 14.90
N VAL A 783 2.98 -5.95 13.65
CA VAL A 783 1.95 -6.38 12.69
C VAL A 783 2.49 -7.58 11.91
N PRO A 784 1.93 -8.78 12.13
CA PRO A 784 2.34 -9.98 11.40
C PRO A 784 1.63 -10.05 10.04
N ILE A 785 2.15 -10.86 9.12
CA ILE A 785 1.34 -11.38 8.01
C ILE A 785 0.22 -12.26 8.57
N GLN A 786 -0.81 -12.50 7.75
CA GLN A 786 -1.90 -13.40 8.16
C GLN A 786 -1.33 -14.80 8.54
N PRO A 787 -1.72 -15.36 9.69
CA PRO A 787 -1.40 -16.73 10.07
C PRO A 787 -1.88 -17.73 9.02
N ARG A 788 -1.51 -19.01 9.17
CA ARG A 788 -1.95 -20.06 8.26
C ARG A 788 -3.45 -20.02 8.04
N LEU A 789 -3.85 -19.90 6.77
CA LEU A 789 -5.24 -19.92 6.32
C LEU A 789 -5.47 -21.16 5.46
N VAL A 790 -6.45 -21.97 5.82
CA VAL A 790 -6.89 -23.13 5.02
C VAL A 790 -8.31 -22.94 4.55
N GLY A 791 -8.62 -23.36 3.32
CA GLY A 791 -9.96 -23.11 2.80
C GLY A 791 -10.32 -24.00 1.60
N ILE A 792 -11.60 -23.88 1.25
CA ILE A 792 -12.21 -24.46 0.06
C ILE A 792 -12.93 -23.36 -0.70
N ARG A 793 -12.76 -23.33 -2.02
CA ARG A 793 -13.45 -22.44 -2.95
C ARG A 793 -14.22 -23.27 -3.98
N ILE A 794 -15.46 -22.91 -4.23
CA ILE A 794 -16.32 -23.52 -5.22
C ILE A 794 -16.85 -22.40 -6.13
N GLY A 795 -16.70 -22.57 -7.44
CA GLY A 795 -17.18 -21.61 -8.42
C GLY A 795 -18.00 -22.25 -9.53
N GLN A 796 -18.79 -21.43 -10.19
CA GLN A 796 -19.51 -21.81 -11.40
C GLN A 796 -19.56 -20.62 -12.38
N THR A 797 -19.38 -20.90 -13.66
CA THR A 797 -19.52 -19.93 -14.75
C THR A 797 -20.63 -20.35 -15.71
N PHE A 798 -21.27 -19.38 -16.41
CA PHE A 798 -22.39 -19.61 -17.31
C PHE A 798 -22.19 -18.90 -18.65
#